data_7a86827e73dad91d11b6cba8b6018888
#
_entry.id   7a86827e73dad91d11b6cba8b6018888
#
_cell.length_a   1.000
_cell.length_b   1.000
_cell.length_c   1.000
_cell.angle_alpha   90.00
_cell.angle_beta   90.00
_cell.angle_gamma   90.00
#
_symmetry.space_group_name_H-M   'P 1'
#
loop_
_entity.id
_entity.type
_entity.pdbx_description
1 polymer ?
#
loop_
_entity_poly.entity_id
_entity_poly.type
_entity_poly.pdbx_seq_one_letter_code
_entity_poly.pdbx_strand_id
1 'polypeptide(L)'
;MRGRIAVVLTGVLMGLGSIVPNAWGEGAAELPYVVVTATRMPTDSRDLPVSIDRIDADTIRNGQLQVNLSESLMTVPGVSAQSRQNYAQDLQLSVRGFGARSSFGVRGVRLYSDGIPGTMPDGQGQFSQFDLSSADHIEVLRGPFSALYGNSSGGVIAIFTEDAKPGFSLGSTAEYGTFNTQRYAVKTTGDDGLVNYVVDASHFQTDGYRVHSDAERNLFNAKASANLSDTSKLTVVANAVQSPFVQDPLGLTRAQLAADPTQAGVNAIAYNTRKSLAQEQIGAVYDNHFSAADDVVASVYTGHRTTTQFQAIPQATQQAAPLYPGGVIDLDRAYFGADLHMTDQRTVGGTPLLLVAGVNYDDLEEARKGYLNYIGSELGVQGALRRDEANHVYDFDQYLQAQWDPAARWRIVAGVRNSLVDVTSHGHLAVLDAADSGVRYSAVNPVAGVTFRATDAVNFYGSYGKGFETPTLNDLAYRSVDGSLPGLNLALKPARSDNYEAGIKAGNAQVRANLAVFYIKTVDELAVLENSAGRTVDQNIGETKRRGLELAADAKWAGGFSAQFAYTYIRAVVAQAYFTCVTAPCNPLNNPSGRPPANYLPVAAGNFLPAVAQNSVYLGLTWSYSPLGFATTLETQGRGKIYADDRNTDAAAGYWVANWRAGFEQQSRHWQFSEFARIDNLANRAYVGSVIVNETNNRFFEPAPGRTAYVMFNAALRN
;
A
#
# COMPACT_ATOMS: atom_id res chain seq x y z
N MET A 1 21.23 16.57 -23.30
CA MET A 1 21.59 16.58 -21.88
C MET A 1 21.77 15.13 -21.35
N ARG A 2 22.83 14.43 -21.86
CA ARG A 2 23.07 12.98 -21.55
C ARG A 2 24.36 12.72 -20.75
N GLY A 3 24.94 13.70 -20.08
CA GLY A 3 26.32 13.56 -19.63
C GLY A 3 26.65 14.03 -18.21
N ARG A 4 25.73 14.22 -17.28
CA ARG A 4 26.07 14.75 -15.94
C ARG A 4 25.56 13.99 -14.71
N ILE A 5 24.87 12.85 -14.87
CA ILE A 5 24.35 12.08 -13.72
C ILE A 5 25.32 10.98 -13.25
N ALA A 6 26.24 10.53 -14.09
CA ALA A 6 27.19 9.46 -13.73
C ALA A 6 28.31 9.89 -12.75
N VAL A 7 28.57 11.20 -12.62
CA VAL A 7 29.68 11.70 -11.77
C VAL A 7 29.31 11.85 -10.31
N VAL A 8 28.01 11.95 -9.98
CA VAL A 8 27.57 12.13 -8.59
C VAL A 8 27.54 10.82 -7.80
N LEU A 9 27.30 9.68 -8.47
CA LEU A 9 27.24 8.38 -7.78
C LEU A 9 28.63 7.86 -7.35
N THR A 10 29.68 8.16 -8.09
CA THR A 10 31.05 7.71 -7.76
C THR A 10 31.65 8.51 -6.59
N GLY A 11 31.19 9.75 -6.39
CA GLY A 11 31.65 10.60 -5.28
C GLY A 11 31.06 10.23 -3.92
N VAL A 12 29.84 9.69 -3.89
CA VAL A 12 29.15 9.33 -2.63
C VAL A 12 29.70 8.01 -2.04
N LEU A 13 30.09 7.06 -2.88
CA LEU A 13 30.66 5.78 -2.42
C LEU A 13 32.13 5.88 -1.96
N MET A 14 32.90 6.83 -2.48
CA MET A 14 34.30 7.05 -2.02
C MET A 14 34.42 8.03 -0.84
N GLY A 15 33.39 8.84 -0.56
CA GLY A 15 33.39 9.80 0.54
C GLY A 15 33.05 9.23 1.91
N LEU A 16 32.48 8.03 1.97
CA LEU A 16 32.13 7.37 3.23
C LEU A 16 33.30 6.67 3.94
N GLY A 17 34.45 6.59 3.31
CA GLY A 17 35.64 5.90 3.84
C GLY A 17 36.62 6.74 4.65
N SER A 18 36.48 8.04 4.76
CA SER A 18 37.55 8.89 5.33
C SER A 18 37.12 10.11 6.17
N ILE A 19 35.88 10.15 6.67
CA ILE A 19 35.49 11.14 7.67
C ILE A 19 35.18 10.42 8.98
N VAL A 20 36.22 10.06 9.73
CA VAL A 20 36.13 9.76 11.16
C VAL A 20 36.76 10.93 11.89
N PRO A 21 36.01 11.88 12.46
CA PRO A 21 36.55 12.74 13.48
C PRO A 21 36.59 11.93 14.78
N ASN A 22 37.80 11.63 15.23
CA ASN A 22 38.04 11.24 16.62
C ASN A 22 37.66 12.41 17.52
N ALA A 23 36.45 12.46 18.04
CA ALA A 23 36.13 13.28 19.21
C ALA A 23 34.77 12.86 19.82
N TRP A 24 34.82 12.65 21.13
CA TRP A 24 33.77 12.66 22.15
C TRP A 24 33.10 11.30 22.45
N GLY A 25 33.45 10.78 23.59
CA GLY A 25 33.19 9.50 24.19
C GLY A 25 31.78 9.28 24.75
N GLU A 26 30.78 9.14 23.87
CA GLU A 26 29.64 8.27 24.09
C GLU A 26 29.61 7.29 22.91
N GLY A 27 29.61 5.98 23.20
CA GLY A 27 29.58 4.95 22.16
C GLY A 27 28.38 5.18 21.23
N ALA A 28 28.58 5.07 19.93
CA ALA A 28 27.50 5.14 18.97
C ALA A 28 26.45 4.07 19.33
N ALA A 29 25.16 4.46 19.41
CA ALA A 29 24.08 3.52 19.61
C ALA A 29 24.07 2.51 18.45
N GLU A 30 24.05 1.21 18.74
CA GLU A 30 24.06 0.17 17.73
C GLU A 30 22.75 0.12 16.96
N LEU A 31 22.81 -0.20 15.67
CA LEU A 31 21.65 -0.56 14.87
C LEU A 31 21.21 -1.98 15.23
N PRO A 32 19.98 -2.21 15.69
CA PRO A 32 19.52 -3.56 16.01
C PRO A 32 19.47 -4.43 14.74
N TYR A 33 19.57 -5.75 14.92
CA TYR A 33 19.25 -6.69 13.85
C TYR A 33 17.80 -6.52 13.44
N VAL A 34 17.55 -6.55 12.12
CA VAL A 34 16.18 -6.47 11.59
C VAL A 34 15.63 -7.88 11.49
N VAL A 35 14.87 -8.27 12.50
CA VAL A 35 14.08 -9.50 12.46
C VAL A 35 12.78 -9.20 11.76
N VAL A 36 12.40 -10.06 10.83
CA VAL A 36 11.18 -9.97 10.03
C VAL A 36 10.42 -11.28 10.07
N THR A 37 9.11 -11.20 9.98
CA THR A 37 8.20 -12.35 10.03
C THR A 37 7.60 -12.68 8.65
N ALA A 38 7.94 -11.92 7.63
CA ALA A 38 7.47 -12.09 6.27
C ALA A 38 7.83 -13.44 5.60
N THR A 39 8.57 -14.30 6.26
CA THR A 39 8.80 -15.70 5.87
C THR A 39 8.03 -16.69 6.74
N ARG A 40 7.04 -16.22 7.49
CA ARG A 40 6.24 -16.94 8.49
C ARG A 40 7.02 -17.46 9.70
N MET A 41 8.27 -17.03 9.83
CA MET A 41 9.16 -17.28 10.97
C MET A 41 10.03 -16.06 11.21
N PRO A 42 10.26 -15.67 12.47
CA PRO A 42 11.22 -14.61 12.80
C PRO A 42 12.63 -14.95 12.26
N THR A 43 13.11 -14.16 11.32
CA THR A 43 14.38 -14.40 10.64
C THR A 43 15.15 -13.09 10.47
N ASP A 44 16.48 -13.11 10.62
CA ASP A 44 17.31 -11.95 10.25
C ASP A 44 17.12 -11.63 8.77
N SER A 45 16.69 -10.42 8.47
CA SER A 45 16.40 -9.99 7.10
C SER A 45 17.59 -10.13 6.15
N ARG A 46 18.84 -10.11 6.69
CA ARG A 46 20.08 -10.29 5.90
C ARG A 46 20.22 -11.69 5.34
N ASP A 47 19.66 -12.69 6.02
CA ASP A 47 19.75 -14.10 5.63
C ASP A 47 18.72 -14.51 4.58
N LEU A 48 17.74 -13.66 4.31
CA LEU A 48 16.68 -13.95 3.36
C LEU A 48 17.08 -13.54 1.93
N PRO A 49 16.82 -14.38 0.90
CA PRO A 49 17.11 -14.07 -0.49
C PRO A 49 16.05 -13.16 -1.14
N VAL A 50 15.68 -12.08 -0.45
CA VAL A 50 14.58 -11.18 -0.86
C VAL A 50 14.79 -9.77 -0.33
N SER A 51 14.30 -8.77 -1.05
CA SER A 51 14.21 -7.39 -0.55
C SER A 51 13.10 -7.27 0.48
N ILE A 52 13.47 -6.98 1.72
CA ILE A 52 12.54 -6.71 2.81
C ILE A 52 13.08 -5.56 3.66
N ASP A 53 12.19 -4.63 4.01
CA ASP A 53 12.50 -3.50 4.89
C ASP A 53 11.51 -3.47 6.06
N ARG A 54 12.00 -3.01 7.20
CA ARG A 54 11.20 -2.75 8.40
C ARG A 54 11.28 -1.25 8.71
N ILE A 55 10.12 -0.67 8.97
CA ILE A 55 9.94 0.72 9.41
C ILE A 55 9.56 0.66 10.89
N ASP A 56 10.41 1.18 11.76
CA ASP A 56 10.18 1.11 13.20
C ASP A 56 9.23 2.21 13.70
N ALA A 57 8.65 2.01 14.89
CA ALA A 57 7.69 2.88 15.56
C ALA A 57 8.09 4.36 15.57
N ASP A 58 9.36 4.68 15.82
CA ASP A 58 9.84 6.06 15.85
C ASP A 58 9.67 6.77 14.50
N THR A 59 9.89 6.06 13.39
CA THR A 59 9.67 6.60 12.04
C THR A 59 8.19 6.75 11.72
N ILE A 60 7.34 5.89 12.27
CA ILE A 60 5.89 5.90 12.04
C ILE A 60 5.22 7.00 12.85
N ARG A 61 5.65 7.20 14.11
CA ARG A 61 4.90 8.00 15.09
C ARG A 61 5.50 9.39 15.35
N ASN A 62 6.83 9.50 15.48
CA ASN A 62 7.46 10.72 15.98
C ASN A 62 7.37 11.89 15.00
N GLY A 63 6.52 12.89 15.33
CA GLY A 63 6.27 14.05 14.49
C GLY A 63 5.61 13.71 13.13
N GLN A 64 4.83 12.65 13.07
CA GLN A 64 3.97 12.26 11.92
C GLN A 64 2.51 12.46 12.32
N LEU A 65 1.65 12.80 11.35
CA LEU A 65 0.20 12.96 11.58
C LEU A 65 -0.51 11.63 11.86
N GLN A 66 0.11 10.51 11.51
CA GLN A 66 -0.38 9.14 11.74
C GLN A 66 -1.76 8.87 11.11
N VAL A 67 -2.00 9.44 9.95
CA VAL A 67 -3.26 9.32 9.22
C VAL A 67 -3.10 8.44 7.99
N ASN A 68 -1.97 8.52 7.29
CA ASN A 68 -1.73 7.80 6.04
C ASN A 68 -0.41 7.02 6.04
N LEU A 69 -0.41 5.82 5.50
CA LEU A 69 0.81 5.03 5.27
C LEU A 69 1.86 5.75 4.42
N SER A 70 1.46 6.71 3.58
CA SER A 70 2.39 7.53 2.79
C SER A 70 3.39 8.31 3.62
N GLU A 71 3.09 8.58 4.90
CA GLU A 71 3.97 9.31 5.81
C GLU A 71 5.26 8.52 6.12
N SER A 72 5.17 7.19 6.16
CA SER A 72 6.28 6.29 6.51
C SER A 72 6.84 5.52 5.31
N LEU A 73 5.99 5.08 4.38
CA LEU A 73 6.40 4.21 3.27
C LEU A 73 7.37 4.87 2.27
N MET A 74 7.52 6.20 2.29
CA MET A 74 8.50 6.88 1.45
C MET A 74 9.95 6.54 1.79
N THR A 75 10.19 5.98 2.97
CA THR A 75 11.52 5.55 3.44
C THR A 75 11.96 4.22 2.82
N VAL A 76 11.05 3.50 2.14
CA VAL A 76 11.30 2.19 1.55
C VAL A 76 11.54 2.32 0.05
N PRO A 77 12.70 1.88 -0.48
CA PRO A 77 12.93 1.92 -1.92
C PRO A 77 12.00 0.95 -2.65
N GLY A 78 11.66 1.26 -3.91
CA GLY A 78 10.73 0.46 -4.71
C GLY A 78 9.25 0.69 -4.40
N VAL A 79 8.92 1.35 -3.30
CA VAL A 79 7.56 1.70 -2.91
C VAL A 79 7.22 3.13 -3.32
N SER A 80 6.06 3.33 -3.89
CA SER A 80 5.47 4.63 -4.14
C SER A 80 4.11 4.68 -3.45
N ALA A 81 4.03 5.42 -2.37
CA ALA A 81 2.79 5.70 -1.63
C ALA A 81 2.53 7.21 -1.72
N GLN A 82 1.60 7.62 -2.59
CA GLN A 82 1.34 9.02 -2.87
C GLN A 82 0.05 9.44 -2.17
N SER A 83 0.16 10.39 -1.24
CA SER A 83 -1.01 11.06 -0.67
C SER A 83 -1.67 11.90 -1.76
N ARG A 84 -2.94 11.65 -1.99
CA ARG A 84 -3.72 12.39 -3.00
C ARG A 84 -4.20 13.73 -2.46
N GLN A 85 -4.05 13.97 -1.16
CA GLN A 85 -4.70 15.08 -0.44
C GLN A 85 -6.22 15.12 -0.69
N ASN A 86 -6.78 13.96 -0.94
CA ASN A 86 -8.16 13.64 -1.20
C ASN A 86 -8.46 12.35 -0.44
N TYR A 87 -9.04 12.50 0.73
CA TYR A 87 -9.29 11.38 1.64
C TYR A 87 -10.49 10.51 1.21
N ALA A 88 -11.28 10.94 0.22
CA ALA A 88 -12.32 10.13 -0.40
C ALA A 88 -11.75 9.02 -1.29
N GLN A 89 -10.52 9.19 -1.76
CA GLN A 89 -9.83 8.21 -2.60
C GLN A 89 -8.74 7.48 -1.81
N ASP A 90 -8.54 6.21 -2.15
CA ASP A 90 -7.47 5.43 -1.57
C ASP A 90 -6.09 6.00 -1.97
N LEU A 91 -5.10 5.79 -1.10
CA LEU A 91 -3.72 6.12 -1.37
C LEU A 91 -3.26 5.47 -2.69
N GLN A 92 -2.61 6.22 -3.57
CA GLN A 92 -2.01 5.63 -4.76
C GLN A 92 -0.74 4.87 -4.38
N LEU A 93 -0.91 3.57 -4.12
CA LEU A 93 0.14 2.68 -3.67
C LEU A 93 0.65 1.83 -4.83
N SER A 94 1.95 1.78 -5.01
CA SER A 94 2.57 0.82 -5.91
C SER A 94 3.91 0.32 -5.38
N VAL A 95 4.21 -0.95 -5.70
CA VAL A 95 5.50 -1.57 -5.39
C VAL A 95 6.13 -2.01 -6.71
N ARG A 96 7.31 -1.48 -7.05
CA ARG A 96 7.99 -1.73 -8.33
C ARG A 96 7.08 -1.49 -9.55
N GLY A 97 6.13 -0.55 -9.42
CA GLY A 97 5.15 -0.23 -10.46
C GLY A 97 3.95 -1.16 -10.57
N PHE A 98 3.85 -2.22 -9.76
CA PHE A 98 2.59 -2.95 -9.58
C PHE A 98 1.61 -2.08 -8.77
N GLY A 99 0.35 -2.07 -9.15
CA GLY A 99 -0.67 -1.22 -8.54
C GLY A 99 -0.69 0.23 -9.05
N ALA A 100 0.35 0.71 -9.75
CA ALA A 100 0.46 2.12 -10.17
C ALA A 100 -0.70 2.60 -11.06
N ARG A 101 -1.27 1.73 -11.88
CA ARG A 101 -2.38 2.04 -12.78
C ARG A 101 -3.76 2.03 -12.10
N SER A 102 -3.85 1.54 -10.87
CA SER A 102 -5.08 1.58 -10.10
C SER A 102 -5.31 3.01 -9.60
N SER A 103 -6.18 3.74 -10.28
CA SER A 103 -6.55 5.10 -9.87
C SER A 103 -7.52 5.10 -8.68
N PHE A 104 -8.25 3.99 -8.47
CA PHE A 104 -9.26 3.83 -7.43
C PHE A 104 -9.12 2.46 -6.79
N GLY A 105 -8.75 2.44 -5.51
CA GLY A 105 -8.42 1.25 -4.75
C GLY A 105 -6.94 0.82 -4.88
N VAL A 106 -6.55 -0.17 -4.09
CA VAL A 106 -5.21 -0.75 -4.09
C VAL A 106 -5.28 -2.17 -4.63
N ARG A 107 -4.43 -2.53 -5.57
CA ARG A 107 -4.30 -3.90 -6.08
C ARG A 107 -2.83 -4.27 -6.29
N GLY A 108 -2.56 -5.55 -6.44
CA GLY A 108 -1.21 -6.09 -6.70
C GLY A 108 -0.25 -5.99 -5.51
N VAL A 109 -0.73 -5.54 -4.34
CA VAL A 109 0.00 -5.49 -3.07
C VAL A 109 -0.89 -6.07 -1.98
N ARG A 110 -0.41 -7.09 -1.28
CA ARG A 110 -1.14 -7.72 -0.17
C ARG A 110 -0.90 -6.94 1.12
N LEU A 111 -1.95 -6.69 1.89
CA LEU A 111 -1.92 -5.91 3.13
C LEU A 111 -2.31 -6.79 4.31
N TYR A 112 -1.61 -6.65 5.44
CA TYR A 112 -1.90 -7.36 6.69
C TYR A 112 -1.83 -6.42 7.89
N SER A 113 -2.64 -6.70 8.91
CA SER A 113 -2.54 -6.12 10.25
C SER A 113 -2.50 -7.25 11.28
N ASP A 114 -1.39 -7.37 12.03
CA ASP A 114 -1.18 -8.42 13.04
C ASP A 114 -1.49 -9.85 12.53
N GLY A 115 -1.14 -10.13 11.27
CA GLY A 115 -1.39 -11.41 10.61
C GLY A 115 -2.78 -11.58 9.99
N ILE A 116 -3.70 -10.66 10.23
CA ILE A 116 -5.04 -10.66 9.62
C ILE A 116 -5.02 -9.88 8.30
N PRO A 117 -5.59 -10.41 7.19
CA PRO A 117 -5.61 -9.71 5.92
C PRO A 117 -6.34 -8.36 5.99
N GLY A 118 -5.71 -7.30 5.48
CA GLY A 118 -6.32 -6.02 5.11
C GLY A 118 -6.67 -5.95 3.62
N THR A 119 -6.30 -6.97 2.86
CA THR A 119 -6.72 -7.18 1.47
C THR A 119 -7.95 -8.04 1.45
N MET A 120 -8.98 -7.60 0.73
CA MET A 120 -10.23 -8.36 0.54
C MET A 120 -9.98 -9.64 -0.29
N PRO A 121 -10.86 -10.65 -0.21
CA PRO A 121 -10.73 -11.90 -0.98
C PRO A 121 -10.64 -11.70 -2.50
N ASP A 122 -11.22 -10.63 -3.04
CA ASP A 122 -11.10 -10.25 -4.45
C ASP A 122 -9.72 -9.67 -4.86
N GLY A 123 -8.79 -9.51 -3.91
CA GLY A 123 -7.47 -8.92 -4.13
C GLY A 123 -7.39 -7.41 -3.93
N GLN A 124 -8.49 -6.72 -3.62
CA GLN A 124 -8.49 -5.28 -3.37
C GLN A 124 -7.95 -4.97 -1.97
N GLY A 125 -6.82 -4.24 -1.89
CA GLY A 125 -6.23 -3.81 -0.63
C GLY A 125 -7.03 -2.69 0.03
N GLN A 126 -7.19 -2.78 1.36
CA GLN A 126 -7.82 -1.77 2.20
C GLN A 126 -6.87 -1.43 3.36
N PHE A 127 -6.54 -0.15 3.55
CA PHE A 127 -5.64 0.29 4.63
C PHE A 127 -6.24 1.41 5.48
N SER A 128 -7.50 1.79 5.21
CA SER A 128 -8.18 2.84 5.98
C SER A 128 -8.35 2.50 7.46
N GLN A 129 -8.39 1.20 7.80
CA GLN A 129 -8.47 0.67 9.16
C GLN A 129 -7.11 0.51 9.86
N PHE A 130 -5.97 0.76 9.18
CA PHE A 130 -4.66 0.59 9.79
C PHE A 130 -4.40 1.72 10.79
N ASP A 131 -4.14 1.33 12.04
CA ASP A 131 -3.79 2.26 13.10
C ASP A 131 -2.28 2.46 13.19
N LEU A 132 -1.83 3.67 12.89
CA LEU A 132 -0.43 4.04 12.95
C LEU A 132 0.02 4.46 14.35
N SER A 133 -0.92 4.83 15.23
CA SER A 133 -0.60 5.29 16.59
C SER A 133 -0.20 4.15 17.52
N SER A 134 -0.74 2.96 17.30
CA SER A 134 -0.38 1.75 18.05
C SER A 134 0.63 0.85 17.31
N ALA A 135 1.08 1.22 16.11
CA ALA A 135 2.01 0.42 15.34
C ALA A 135 3.40 0.35 15.99
N ASP A 136 3.92 -0.88 16.20
CA ASP A 136 5.32 -1.14 16.55
C ASP A 136 6.22 -1.02 15.33
N HIS A 137 5.79 -1.63 14.22
CA HIS A 137 6.55 -1.56 12.98
C HIS A 137 5.68 -1.91 11.76
N ILE A 138 6.23 -1.60 10.58
CA ILE A 138 5.72 -2.03 9.29
C ILE A 138 6.80 -2.83 8.59
N GLU A 139 6.45 -4.03 8.09
CA GLU A 139 7.31 -4.83 7.21
C GLU A 139 6.86 -4.66 5.76
N VAL A 140 7.82 -4.46 4.86
CA VAL A 140 7.57 -4.33 3.42
C VAL A 140 8.40 -5.36 2.66
N LEU A 141 7.75 -6.44 2.25
CA LEU A 141 8.33 -7.48 1.42
C LEU A 141 8.11 -7.15 -0.05
N ARG A 142 9.17 -7.18 -0.85
CA ARG A 142 9.12 -6.93 -2.30
C ARG A 142 9.72 -8.09 -3.08
N GLY A 143 9.29 -8.23 -4.33
CA GLY A 143 9.86 -9.22 -5.25
C GLY A 143 9.24 -10.61 -5.15
N PRO A 144 9.96 -11.67 -5.61
CA PRO A 144 9.37 -12.96 -5.95
C PRO A 144 8.61 -13.66 -4.83
N PHE A 145 9.08 -13.54 -3.60
CA PHE A 145 8.50 -14.25 -2.46
C PHE A 145 7.14 -13.71 -2.02
N SER A 146 6.71 -12.54 -2.51
CA SER A 146 5.34 -12.04 -2.29
C SER A 146 4.27 -13.01 -2.82
N ALA A 147 4.60 -13.80 -3.82
CA ALA A 147 3.72 -14.83 -4.39
C ALA A 147 3.28 -15.90 -3.36
N LEU A 148 4.04 -16.13 -2.29
CA LEU A 148 3.66 -17.04 -1.21
C LEU A 148 2.52 -16.49 -0.33
N TYR A 149 2.19 -15.21 -0.47
CA TYR A 149 1.10 -14.55 0.26
C TYR A 149 -0.23 -14.51 -0.50
N GLY A 150 -0.28 -15.08 -1.71
CA GLY A 150 -1.48 -15.21 -2.53
C GLY A 150 -1.54 -14.21 -3.69
N ASN A 151 -2.72 -13.78 -4.02
CA ASN A 151 -3.09 -12.91 -5.14
C ASN A 151 -2.37 -11.55 -5.10
N SER A 152 -1.06 -11.54 -5.42
CA SER A 152 -0.20 -10.35 -5.42
C SER A 152 1.08 -10.60 -6.22
N SER A 153 1.47 -9.62 -7.04
CA SER A 153 2.74 -9.64 -7.80
C SER A 153 3.73 -8.57 -7.33
N GLY A 154 3.27 -7.54 -6.64
CA GLY A 154 4.10 -6.39 -6.26
C GLY A 154 4.83 -6.57 -4.94
N GLY A 155 4.13 -7.05 -3.92
CA GLY A 155 4.70 -7.12 -2.58
C GLY A 155 3.66 -7.36 -1.48
N VAL A 156 4.16 -7.35 -0.26
CA VAL A 156 3.37 -7.45 0.96
C VAL A 156 3.73 -6.29 1.87
N ILE A 157 2.73 -5.65 2.47
CA ILE A 157 2.90 -4.65 3.52
C ILE A 157 2.13 -5.15 4.74
N ALA A 158 2.85 -5.40 5.83
CA ALA A 158 2.29 -5.87 7.07
C ALA A 158 2.56 -4.85 8.18
N ILE A 159 1.51 -4.41 8.87
CA ILE A 159 1.61 -3.57 10.07
C ILE A 159 1.42 -4.44 11.31
N PHE A 160 2.22 -4.18 12.32
CA PHE A 160 2.19 -4.89 13.60
C PHE A 160 1.91 -3.90 14.72
N THR A 161 0.87 -4.17 15.51
CA THR A 161 0.56 -3.42 16.72
C THR A 161 1.58 -3.74 17.81
N GLU A 162 2.00 -2.73 18.57
CA GLU A 162 2.93 -2.90 19.69
C GLU A 162 2.39 -3.89 20.73
N ASP A 163 3.30 -4.52 21.47
CA ASP A 163 2.96 -5.22 22.71
C ASP A 163 3.14 -4.27 23.90
N ALA A 164 2.25 -4.36 24.87
CA ALA A 164 2.34 -3.56 26.07
C ALA A 164 3.59 -3.95 26.88
N LYS A 165 4.23 -2.96 27.49
CA LYS A 165 5.25 -3.19 28.54
C LYS A 165 4.56 -3.62 29.82
N PRO A 166 5.25 -4.36 30.71
CA PRO A 166 4.71 -4.74 32.02
C PRO A 166 4.16 -3.52 32.78
N GLY A 167 2.96 -3.67 33.36
CA GLY A 167 2.22 -2.61 34.03
C GLY A 167 1.13 -2.01 33.16
N PHE A 168 0.71 -0.80 33.48
CA PHE A 168 -0.41 -0.08 32.84
C PHE A 168 0.06 1.26 32.28
N SER A 169 -0.43 1.64 31.11
CA SER A 169 -0.25 3.00 30.56
C SER A 169 -1.55 3.51 29.96
N LEU A 170 -1.82 4.80 30.15
CA LEU A 170 -2.92 5.53 29.52
C LEU A 170 -2.37 6.83 28.96
N GLY A 171 -2.42 6.99 27.65
CA GLY A 171 -1.94 8.16 26.92
C GLY A 171 -3.04 8.87 26.15
N SER A 172 -2.87 10.17 25.95
CA SER A 172 -3.68 10.97 25.05
C SER A 172 -2.79 11.81 24.14
N THR A 173 -3.18 11.90 22.87
CA THR A 173 -2.49 12.69 21.83
C THR A 173 -3.46 13.74 21.30
N ALA A 174 -2.95 14.96 21.10
CA ALA A 174 -3.65 16.04 20.43
C ALA A 174 -2.72 16.65 19.37
N GLU A 175 -3.22 16.79 18.17
CA GLU A 175 -2.50 17.35 17.03
C GLU A 175 -3.33 18.46 16.40
N TYR A 176 -2.65 19.52 15.97
CA TYR A 176 -3.28 20.63 15.27
C TYR A 176 -2.36 21.15 14.17
N GLY A 177 -2.94 21.45 13.00
CA GLY A 177 -2.14 21.89 11.86
C GLY A 177 -2.89 22.75 10.84
N THR A 178 -2.18 23.04 9.77
CA THR A 178 -2.70 23.80 8.61
C THR A 178 -3.97 23.17 8.07
N PHE A 179 -4.86 23.97 7.49
CA PHE A 179 -6.20 23.58 6.97
C PHE A 179 -7.14 23.04 8.06
N ASN A 180 -7.06 23.64 9.26
CA ASN A 180 -7.84 23.21 10.42
C ASN A 180 -7.71 21.70 10.70
N THR A 181 -6.55 21.13 10.35
CA THR A 181 -6.29 19.71 10.58
C THR A 181 -6.17 19.46 12.06
N GLN A 182 -6.94 18.51 12.57
CA GLN A 182 -6.99 18.12 13.97
C GLN A 182 -6.98 16.60 14.07
N ARG A 183 -6.22 16.07 15.03
CA ARG A 183 -6.29 14.67 15.41
C ARG A 183 -6.23 14.55 16.93
N TYR A 184 -7.11 13.71 17.46
CA TYR A 184 -7.14 13.34 18.87
C TYR A 184 -7.08 11.83 18.99
N ALA A 185 -6.29 11.31 19.92
CA ALA A 185 -6.21 9.89 20.17
C ALA A 185 -6.11 9.60 21.66
N VAL A 186 -6.66 8.46 22.07
CA VAL A 186 -6.49 7.91 23.42
C VAL A 186 -6.03 6.47 23.26
N LYS A 187 -4.89 6.15 23.87
CA LYS A 187 -4.30 4.80 23.85
C LYS A 187 -4.11 4.28 25.25
N THR A 188 -4.56 3.07 25.50
CA THR A 188 -4.27 2.35 26.75
C THR A 188 -3.55 1.03 26.44
N THR A 189 -2.55 0.73 27.27
CA THR A 189 -1.79 -0.50 27.16
C THR A 189 -1.62 -1.14 28.54
N GLY A 190 -1.60 -2.44 28.61
CA GLY A 190 -1.38 -3.12 29.88
C GLY A 190 -0.88 -4.55 29.69
N ASP A 191 -0.02 -4.97 30.64
CA ASP A 191 0.47 -6.32 30.73
C ASP A 191 0.58 -6.70 32.22
N ASP A 192 -0.25 -7.65 32.65
CA ASP A 192 -0.28 -8.20 34.00
C ASP A 192 0.37 -9.59 34.09
N GLY A 193 1.01 -10.05 33.01
CA GLY A 193 1.62 -11.37 32.85
C GLY A 193 0.66 -12.46 32.38
N LEU A 194 -0.65 -12.24 32.43
CA LEU A 194 -1.68 -13.14 31.88
C LEU A 194 -2.19 -12.63 30.55
N VAL A 195 -2.50 -11.34 30.47
CA VAL A 195 -3.02 -10.69 29.28
C VAL A 195 -2.19 -9.46 28.97
N ASN A 196 -1.67 -9.38 27.74
CA ASN A 196 -1.07 -8.21 27.17
C ASN A 196 -2.06 -7.55 26.23
N TYR A 197 -2.36 -6.26 26.39
CA TYR A 197 -3.33 -5.58 25.54
C TYR A 197 -2.92 -4.17 25.17
N VAL A 198 -3.37 -3.76 23.98
CA VAL A 198 -3.30 -2.39 23.45
C VAL A 198 -4.67 -2.03 22.90
N VAL A 199 -5.19 -0.89 23.28
CA VAL A 199 -6.44 -0.32 22.73
C VAL A 199 -6.18 1.14 22.38
N ASP A 200 -6.47 1.50 21.13
CA ASP A 200 -6.36 2.87 20.63
C ASP A 200 -7.68 3.31 20.00
N ALA A 201 -8.05 4.56 20.22
CA ALA A 201 -9.16 5.21 19.53
C ALA A 201 -8.74 6.61 19.12
N SER A 202 -8.99 6.97 17.85
CA SER A 202 -8.63 8.26 17.31
C SER A 202 -9.72 8.89 16.46
N HIS A 203 -9.76 10.23 16.48
CA HIS A 203 -10.58 11.08 15.63
C HIS A 203 -9.69 12.02 14.84
N PHE A 204 -9.93 12.11 13.54
CA PHE A 204 -9.23 13.00 12.62
C PHE A 204 -10.24 13.81 11.83
N GLN A 205 -9.97 15.11 11.66
CA GLN A 205 -10.72 15.99 10.77
C GLN A 205 -9.81 17.03 10.11
N THR A 206 -10.20 17.50 8.92
CA THR A 206 -9.51 18.56 8.18
C THR A 206 -10.46 19.23 7.20
N ASP A 207 -10.29 20.54 6.96
CA ASP A 207 -10.96 21.24 5.87
C ASP A 207 -10.31 20.92 4.50
N GLY A 208 -9.10 20.31 4.53
CA GLY A 208 -8.33 19.95 3.36
C GLY A 208 -7.67 21.12 2.63
N TYR A 209 -6.77 20.81 1.70
CA TYR A 209 -6.01 21.80 0.93
C TYR A 209 -6.84 22.47 -0.18
N ARG A 210 -7.77 21.74 -0.76
CA ARG A 210 -8.57 22.17 -1.92
C ARG A 210 -9.99 22.49 -1.49
N VAL A 211 -10.65 23.35 -2.26
CA VAL A 211 -12.10 23.51 -2.15
C VAL A 211 -12.77 22.15 -2.32
N HIS A 212 -13.76 21.82 -1.48
CA HIS A 212 -14.48 20.55 -1.49
C HIS A 212 -13.57 19.34 -1.22
N SER A 213 -12.78 19.42 -0.15
CA SER A 213 -11.87 18.34 0.29
C SER A 213 -11.89 18.06 1.79
N ASP A 214 -12.97 18.50 2.46
CA ASP A 214 -13.20 18.23 3.88
C ASP A 214 -13.24 16.72 4.13
N ALA A 215 -12.66 16.31 5.25
CA ALA A 215 -12.61 14.91 5.63
C ALA A 215 -12.74 14.71 7.13
N GLU A 216 -13.42 13.63 7.51
CA GLU A 216 -13.53 13.14 8.87
C GLU A 216 -13.27 11.64 8.91
N ARG A 217 -12.54 11.16 9.93
CA ARG A 217 -12.31 9.75 10.17
C ARG A 217 -12.22 9.43 11.65
N ASN A 218 -12.98 8.43 12.09
CA ASN A 218 -12.89 7.80 13.39
C ASN A 218 -12.26 6.42 13.24
N LEU A 219 -11.32 6.07 14.08
CA LEU A 219 -10.60 4.80 14.03
C LEU A 219 -10.52 4.19 15.43
N PHE A 220 -10.71 2.90 15.50
CA PHE A 220 -10.52 2.08 16.69
C PHE A 220 -9.65 0.88 16.36
N ASN A 221 -8.68 0.58 17.21
CA ASN A 221 -7.86 -0.62 17.14
C ASN A 221 -7.67 -1.23 18.52
N ALA A 222 -7.77 -2.56 18.63
CA ALA A 222 -7.52 -3.30 19.84
C ALA A 222 -6.79 -4.59 19.52
N LYS A 223 -5.75 -4.88 20.28
CA LYS A 223 -5.02 -6.16 20.26
C LYS A 223 -4.95 -6.67 21.69
N ALA A 224 -5.30 -7.92 21.89
CA ALA A 224 -5.13 -8.60 23.18
C ALA A 224 -4.48 -9.96 22.95
N SER A 225 -3.47 -10.31 23.71
CA SER A 225 -2.82 -11.62 23.64
C SER A 225 -2.66 -12.24 25.02
N ALA A 226 -2.88 -13.55 25.11
CA ALA A 226 -2.76 -14.32 26.34
C ALA A 226 -2.01 -15.63 26.06
N ASN A 227 -1.08 -16.01 26.95
CA ASN A 227 -0.51 -17.33 26.96
C ASN A 227 -1.53 -18.29 27.61
N LEU A 228 -2.08 -19.20 26.80
CA LEU A 228 -3.04 -20.22 27.30
C LEU A 228 -2.33 -21.36 28.01
N SER A 229 -1.06 -21.59 27.65
CA SER A 229 -0.14 -22.53 28.26
C SER A 229 1.30 -22.08 28.01
N ASP A 230 2.28 -22.85 28.51
CA ASP A 230 3.71 -22.60 28.21
C ASP A 230 4.06 -22.73 26.73
N THR A 231 3.20 -23.37 25.94
CA THR A 231 3.43 -23.66 24.52
C THR A 231 2.40 -23.02 23.60
N SER A 232 1.37 -22.35 24.12
CA SER A 232 0.31 -21.81 23.28
C SER A 232 -0.06 -20.37 23.63
N LYS A 233 -0.24 -19.54 22.60
CA LYS A 233 -0.64 -18.14 22.66
C LYS A 233 -1.87 -17.91 21.81
N LEU A 234 -2.82 -17.15 22.33
CA LEU A 234 -3.95 -16.63 21.58
C LEU A 234 -3.81 -15.11 21.46
N THR A 235 -3.91 -14.60 20.25
CA THR A 235 -3.97 -13.15 19.98
C THR A 235 -5.31 -12.83 19.31
N VAL A 236 -6.04 -11.85 19.82
CA VAL A 236 -7.27 -11.33 19.23
C VAL A 236 -7.03 -9.89 18.81
N VAL A 237 -7.40 -9.56 17.58
CA VAL A 237 -7.29 -8.22 17.00
C VAL A 237 -8.66 -7.76 16.53
N ALA A 238 -9.06 -6.55 16.90
CA ALA A 238 -10.29 -5.93 16.44
C ALA A 238 -9.98 -4.51 15.96
N ASN A 239 -10.48 -4.14 14.78
CA ASN A 239 -10.36 -2.80 14.26
C ASN A 239 -11.66 -2.33 13.63
N ALA A 240 -11.89 -1.02 13.72
CA ALA A 240 -13.03 -0.37 13.09
C ALA A 240 -12.62 1.00 12.56
N VAL A 241 -13.14 1.38 11.41
CA VAL A 241 -13.00 2.72 10.85
C VAL A 241 -14.34 3.22 10.37
N GLN A 242 -14.61 4.48 10.64
CA GLN A 242 -15.75 5.21 10.12
C GLN A 242 -15.30 6.55 9.54
N SER A 243 -15.60 6.77 8.28
CA SER A 243 -15.45 8.06 7.60
C SER A 243 -16.84 8.47 7.10
N PRO A 244 -17.62 9.20 7.93
CA PRO A 244 -19.03 9.46 7.64
C PRO A 244 -19.21 10.43 6.48
N PHE A 245 -18.24 11.32 6.29
CA PHE A 245 -18.29 12.33 5.26
C PHE A 245 -16.88 12.72 4.80
N VAL A 246 -16.60 12.47 3.52
CA VAL A 246 -15.31 12.81 2.90
C VAL A 246 -15.59 13.34 1.51
N GLN A 247 -15.27 14.60 1.26
CA GLN A 247 -15.45 15.26 -0.03
C GLN A 247 -14.37 14.87 -1.03
N ASP A 248 -14.74 14.86 -2.31
CA ASP A 248 -13.85 14.56 -3.44
C ASP A 248 -13.75 15.76 -4.39
N PRO A 249 -12.66 16.53 -4.40
CA PRO A 249 -12.48 17.68 -5.27
C PRO A 249 -12.26 17.31 -6.75
N LEU A 250 -12.07 16.04 -7.07
CA LEU A 250 -11.68 15.49 -8.38
C LEU A 250 -10.30 15.97 -8.86
N GLY A 251 -9.77 15.35 -9.91
CA GLY A 251 -8.55 15.80 -10.58
C GLY A 251 -8.74 17.14 -11.32
N LEU A 252 -7.61 17.79 -11.62
CA LEU A 252 -7.54 19.02 -12.41
C LEU A 252 -6.93 18.77 -13.80
N THR A 253 -7.37 19.51 -14.79
CA THR A 253 -6.65 19.62 -16.06
C THR A 253 -5.41 20.48 -15.86
N ARG A 254 -4.46 20.42 -16.80
CA ARG A 254 -3.25 21.27 -16.76
C ARG A 254 -3.58 22.77 -16.69
N ALA A 255 -4.58 23.21 -17.44
CA ALA A 255 -5.02 24.61 -17.42
C ALA A 255 -5.62 25.01 -16.08
N GLN A 256 -6.46 24.16 -15.49
CA GLN A 256 -7.02 24.39 -14.16
C GLN A 256 -5.92 24.40 -13.07
N LEU A 257 -4.99 23.45 -13.12
CA LEU A 257 -3.84 23.39 -12.20
C LEU A 257 -3.00 24.66 -12.26
N ALA A 258 -2.78 25.20 -13.47
CA ALA A 258 -1.99 26.43 -13.66
C ALA A 258 -2.74 27.69 -13.21
N ALA A 259 -4.07 27.71 -13.32
CA ALA A 259 -4.90 28.84 -12.93
C ALA A 259 -5.05 28.93 -11.40
N ASP A 260 -5.43 27.82 -10.76
CA ASP A 260 -5.58 27.70 -9.31
C ASP A 260 -5.50 26.23 -8.88
N PRO A 261 -4.41 25.81 -8.21
CA PRO A 261 -4.28 24.44 -7.74
C PRO A 261 -5.22 24.07 -6.59
N THR A 262 -5.86 25.06 -5.93
CA THR A 262 -6.76 24.82 -4.81
C THR A 262 -8.22 24.60 -5.24
N GLN A 263 -8.55 24.86 -6.51
CA GLN A 263 -9.92 24.72 -6.99
C GLN A 263 -10.41 23.27 -7.01
N ALA A 264 -11.72 23.09 -6.87
CA ALA A 264 -12.40 21.83 -7.17
C ALA A 264 -12.83 21.75 -8.64
N GLY A 265 -13.09 20.56 -9.14
CA GLY A 265 -13.80 20.39 -10.41
C GLY A 265 -15.22 20.94 -10.33
N VAL A 266 -15.70 21.61 -11.37
CA VAL A 266 -17.08 22.20 -11.41
C VAL A 266 -18.13 21.15 -11.06
N ASN A 267 -17.97 19.93 -11.60
CA ASN A 267 -18.89 18.83 -11.32
C ASN A 267 -18.74 18.30 -9.88
N ALA A 268 -17.61 18.51 -9.22
CA ALA A 268 -17.46 18.15 -7.82
C ALA A 268 -18.45 18.92 -6.94
N ILE A 269 -18.54 20.20 -7.18
CA ILE A 269 -19.48 21.08 -6.45
C ILE A 269 -20.93 20.78 -6.86
N ALA A 270 -21.20 20.70 -8.19
CA ALA A 270 -22.57 20.51 -8.70
C ALA A 270 -23.19 19.19 -8.22
N TYR A 271 -22.43 18.11 -8.18
CA TYR A 271 -22.89 16.78 -7.74
C TYR A 271 -22.52 16.45 -6.30
N ASN A 272 -21.92 17.39 -5.58
CA ASN A 272 -21.46 17.20 -4.20
C ASN A 272 -20.74 15.87 -4.04
N THR A 273 -19.67 15.68 -4.85
CA THR A 273 -18.93 14.42 -4.89
C THR A 273 -18.30 14.12 -3.54
N ARG A 274 -18.61 12.95 -3.02
CA ARG A 274 -18.21 12.54 -1.67
C ARG A 274 -18.25 11.04 -1.52
N LYS A 275 -17.61 10.55 -0.47
CA LYS A 275 -17.62 9.14 -0.05
C LYS A 275 -17.92 9.05 1.44
N SER A 276 -18.72 8.07 1.82
CA SER A 276 -18.83 7.58 3.19
C SER A 276 -18.37 6.14 3.25
N LEU A 277 -17.75 5.76 4.36
CA LEU A 277 -17.14 4.45 4.57
C LEU A 277 -17.31 4.05 6.02
N ALA A 278 -17.70 2.80 6.26
CA ALA A 278 -17.57 2.14 7.54
C ALA A 278 -16.99 0.73 7.33
N GLN A 279 -16.11 0.30 8.21
CA GLN A 279 -15.57 -1.06 8.24
C GLN A 279 -15.32 -1.48 9.67
N GLU A 280 -15.62 -2.72 9.96
CA GLU A 280 -15.29 -3.41 11.20
C GLU A 280 -14.72 -4.78 10.89
N GLN A 281 -13.72 -5.22 11.65
CA GLN A 281 -13.08 -6.52 11.49
C GLN A 281 -12.61 -7.03 12.85
N ILE A 282 -12.77 -8.32 13.07
CA ILE A 282 -12.20 -9.04 14.19
C ILE A 282 -11.49 -10.28 13.68
N GLY A 283 -10.34 -10.59 14.26
CA GLY A 283 -9.59 -11.79 13.95
C GLY A 283 -8.94 -12.38 15.20
N ALA A 284 -8.63 -13.66 15.12
CA ALA A 284 -7.93 -14.39 16.17
C ALA A 284 -6.80 -15.20 15.55
N VAL A 285 -5.64 -15.19 16.17
CA VAL A 285 -4.45 -15.98 15.81
C VAL A 285 -4.09 -16.87 17.00
N TYR A 286 -4.12 -18.16 16.79
CA TYR A 286 -3.67 -19.16 17.75
C TYR A 286 -2.35 -19.75 17.30
N ASP A 287 -1.34 -19.64 18.15
CA ASP A 287 -0.01 -20.16 17.94
C ASP A 287 0.30 -21.23 18.98
N ASN A 288 0.80 -22.38 18.55
CA ASN A 288 1.11 -23.49 19.43
C ASN A 288 2.38 -24.22 19.03
N HIS A 289 3.36 -24.22 19.93
CA HIS A 289 4.61 -24.96 19.82
C HIS A 289 4.44 -26.36 20.42
N PHE A 290 4.08 -27.34 19.58
CA PHE A 290 3.90 -28.74 20.05
C PHE A 290 5.19 -29.37 20.53
N SER A 291 6.33 -28.96 19.95
CA SER A 291 7.65 -29.42 20.31
C SER A 291 8.68 -28.31 20.04
N ALA A 292 9.93 -28.54 20.39
CA ALA A 292 11.01 -27.61 20.01
C ALA A 292 11.22 -27.48 18.48
N ALA A 293 10.57 -28.34 17.69
CA ALA A 293 10.72 -28.41 16.23
C ALA A 293 9.43 -28.08 15.47
N ASP A 294 8.28 -28.23 16.10
CA ASP A 294 6.98 -28.21 15.41
C ASP A 294 6.08 -27.11 15.96
N ASP A 295 5.67 -26.19 15.11
CA ASP A 295 4.72 -25.13 15.41
C ASP A 295 3.49 -25.24 14.52
N VAL A 296 2.31 -24.91 15.05
CA VAL A 296 1.07 -24.73 14.29
C VAL A 296 0.50 -23.36 14.59
N VAL A 297 0.22 -22.62 13.53
CA VAL A 297 -0.48 -21.33 13.60
C VAL A 297 -1.80 -21.46 12.85
N ALA A 298 -2.89 -21.10 13.55
CA ALA A 298 -4.22 -21.00 12.96
C ALA A 298 -4.75 -19.58 13.14
N SER A 299 -5.25 -18.98 12.07
CA SER A 299 -5.93 -17.69 12.15
C SER A 299 -7.32 -17.77 11.53
N VAL A 300 -8.26 -17.03 12.12
CA VAL A 300 -9.61 -16.85 11.60
C VAL A 300 -9.98 -15.38 11.72
N TYR A 301 -10.75 -14.86 10.77
CA TYR A 301 -11.23 -13.49 10.83
C TYR A 301 -12.58 -13.34 10.14
N THR A 302 -13.31 -12.29 10.51
CA THR A 302 -14.51 -11.84 9.83
C THR A 302 -14.61 -10.33 9.89
N GLY A 303 -15.28 -9.74 8.93
CA GLY A 303 -15.50 -8.31 8.88
C GLY A 303 -16.66 -7.92 7.96
N HIS A 304 -17.02 -6.66 8.08
CA HIS A 304 -18.07 -6.04 7.30
C HIS A 304 -17.61 -4.65 6.84
N ARG A 305 -17.92 -4.28 5.59
CA ARG A 305 -17.56 -2.98 5.02
C ARG A 305 -18.68 -2.42 4.18
N THR A 306 -19.09 -1.19 4.48
CA THR A 306 -20.01 -0.43 3.64
C THR A 306 -19.31 0.76 3.00
N THR A 307 -19.70 1.11 1.78
CA THR A 307 -19.18 2.27 1.07
C THR A 307 -20.26 2.88 0.20
N THR A 308 -20.57 4.15 0.42
CA THR A 308 -21.45 4.92 -0.48
C THR A 308 -20.65 6.05 -1.11
N GLN A 309 -20.64 6.14 -2.45
CA GLN A 309 -19.88 7.16 -3.19
C GLN A 309 -20.75 7.87 -4.21
N PHE A 310 -20.80 9.20 -4.11
CA PHE A 310 -21.43 10.09 -5.09
C PHE A 310 -20.37 10.54 -6.10
N GLN A 311 -20.57 10.19 -7.36
CA GLN A 311 -19.67 10.48 -8.47
C GLN A 311 -20.12 11.72 -9.26
N ALA A 312 -19.19 12.31 -10.03
CA ALA A 312 -19.41 13.49 -10.87
C ALA A 312 -20.03 13.17 -12.25
N ILE A 313 -20.90 12.17 -12.33
CA ILE A 313 -21.47 11.73 -13.61
C ILE A 313 -22.60 12.65 -14.03
N PRO A 314 -22.50 13.35 -15.19
CA PRO A 314 -23.52 14.27 -15.64
C PRO A 314 -24.90 13.63 -15.81
N GLN A 315 -25.95 14.33 -15.42
CA GLN A 315 -27.33 13.89 -15.59
C GLN A 315 -27.64 13.51 -17.04
N ALA A 316 -27.18 14.32 -18.01
CA ALA A 316 -27.39 14.07 -19.43
C ALA A 316 -26.80 12.73 -19.89
N THR A 317 -25.63 12.33 -19.36
CA THR A 317 -24.99 11.02 -19.64
C THR A 317 -25.87 9.88 -19.15
N GLN A 318 -26.41 9.99 -17.95
CA GLN A 318 -27.28 8.97 -17.36
C GLN A 318 -28.63 8.86 -18.05
N GLN A 319 -29.17 10.00 -18.58
CA GLN A 319 -30.42 10.04 -19.35
C GLN A 319 -30.24 9.47 -20.75
N ALA A 320 -29.09 9.72 -21.40
CA ALA A 320 -28.80 9.24 -22.74
C ALA A 320 -28.68 7.70 -22.84
N ALA A 321 -28.35 7.04 -21.73
CA ALA A 321 -28.17 5.59 -21.64
C ALA A 321 -29.12 5.00 -20.58
N PRO A 322 -30.32 4.48 -20.96
CA PRO A 322 -31.28 3.94 -19.99
C PRO A 322 -30.78 2.86 -19.07
N LEU A 323 -29.75 2.09 -19.51
CA LEU A 323 -29.13 1.03 -18.73
C LEU A 323 -27.90 1.49 -17.93
N TYR A 324 -27.60 2.80 -17.95
CA TYR A 324 -26.47 3.36 -17.22
C TYR A 324 -26.61 3.10 -15.70
N PRO A 325 -25.59 2.51 -15.06
CA PRO A 325 -25.70 2.03 -13.68
C PRO A 325 -25.77 3.14 -12.60
N GLY A 326 -26.03 4.39 -12.99
CA GLY A 326 -26.20 5.53 -12.07
C GLY A 326 -24.90 6.26 -11.74
N GLY A 327 -24.96 7.28 -10.92
CA GLY A 327 -23.85 8.10 -10.45
C GLY A 327 -23.61 7.99 -8.95
N VAL A 328 -24.36 7.14 -8.24
CA VAL A 328 -24.10 6.74 -6.85
C VAL A 328 -23.77 5.26 -6.84
N ILE A 329 -22.65 4.91 -6.19
CA ILE A 329 -22.27 3.54 -5.91
C ILE A 329 -22.55 3.27 -4.44
N ASP A 330 -23.18 2.12 -4.15
CA ASP A 330 -23.46 1.66 -2.80
C ASP A 330 -23.03 0.19 -2.71
N LEU A 331 -22.08 -0.09 -1.83
CA LEU A 331 -21.46 -1.40 -1.62
C LEU A 331 -21.66 -1.82 -0.18
N ASP A 332 -22.15 -3.03 0.00
CA ASP A 332 -22.24 -3.71 1.27
C ASP A 332 -21.49 -5.04 1.14
N ARG A 333 -20.44 -5.24 1.95
CA ARG A 333 -19.50 -6.35 1.86
C ARG A 333 -19.36 -7.06 3.19
N ALA A 334 -19.71 -8.33 3.23
CA ALA A 334 -19.40 -9.22 4.33
C ALA A 334 -18.29 -10.19 3.90
N TYR A 335 -17.31 -10.42 4.77
CA TYR A 335 -16.18 -11.29 4.45
C TYR A 335 -15.68 -12.05 5.67
N PHE A 336 -15.10 -13.21 5.43
CA PHE A 336 -14.41 -14.00 6.45
C PHE A 336 -13.28 -14.81 5.84
N GLY A 337 -12.39 -15.33 6.65
CA GLY A 337 -11.34 -16.23 6.19
C GLY A 337 -10.65 -16.97 7.31
N ALA A 338 -9.82 -17.93 6.90
CA ALA A 338 -9.01 -18.76 7.77
C ALA A 338 -7.69 -19.13 7.10
N ASP A 339 -6.60 -19.12 7.87
CA ASP A 339 -5.29 -19.68 7.49
C ASP A 339 -4.88 -20.70 8.53
N LEU A 340 -4.38 -21.85 8.08
CA LEU A 340 -3.77 -22.86 8.94
C LEU A 340 -2.44 -23.26 8.34
N HIS A 341 -1.36 -23.12 9.10
CA HIS A 341 -0.06 -23.60 8.69
C HIS A 341 0.71 -24.28 9.82
N MET A 342 1.56 -25.18 9.40
CA MET A 342 2.49 -25.90 10.25
C MET A 342 3.93 -25.58 9.83
N THR A 343 4.76 -25.38 10.80
CA THR A 343 6.20 -25.23 10.63
C THR A 343 6.90 -26.42 11.30
N ASP A 344 7.86 -27.03 10.60
CA ASP A 344 8.60 -28.20 11.06
C ASP A 344 10.09 -27.99 10.83
N GLN A 345 10.88 -28.05 11.93
CA GLN A 345 12.33 -27.88 11.91
C GLN A 345 13.01 -29.25 11.98
N ARG A 346 13.72 -29.63 10.93
CA ARG A 346 14.42 -30.90 10.79
C ARG A 346 15.92 -30.71 10.61
N THR A 347 16.63 -31.80 10.78
CA THR A 347 18.04 -31.87 10.41
C THR A 347 18.22 -32.94 9.33
N VAL A 348 18.72 -32.52 8.18
CA VAL A 348 18.98 -33.39 7.03
C VAL A 348 20.48 -33.39 6.75
N GLY A 349 21.12 -34.57 6.83
CA GLY A 349 22.58 -34.67 6.64
C GLY A 349 23.41 -33.85 7.65
N GLY A 350 22.88 -33.59 8.85
CA GLY A 350 23.54 -32.76 9.87
C GLY A 350 23.33 -31.24 9.70
N THR A 351 22.46 -30.82 8.74
CA THR A 351 22.18 -29.43 8.44
C THR A 351 20.73 -29.07 8.69
N PRO A 352 20.40 -27.83 9.15
CA PRO A 352 19.03 -27.43 9.47
C PRO A 352 18.18 -27.27 8.20
N LEU A 353 16.97 -27.83 8.24
CA LEU A 353 15.91 -27.69 7.26
C LEU A 353 14.65 -27.24 7.99
N LEU A 354 14.04 -26.14 7.53
CA LEU A 354 12.75 -25.64 7.96
C LEU A 354 11.73 -25.88 6.85
N LEU A 355 10.60 -26.49 7.17
CA LEU A 355 9.48 -26.68 6.27
C LEU A 355 8.27 -25.90 6.80
N VAL A 356 7.55 -25.23 5.91
CA VAL A 356 6.27 -24.58 6.20
C VAL A 356 5.25 -25.08 5.19
N ALA A 357 4.12 -25.61 5.65
CA ALA A 357 3.02 -26.05 4.80
C ALA A 357 1.71 -25.47 5.34
N GLY A 358 0.82 -25.00 4.47
CA GLY A 358 -0.43 -24.44 4.93
C GLY A 358 -1.48 -24.30 3.84
N VAL A 359 -2.68 -23.95 4.31
CA VAL A 359 -3.87 -23.67 3.52
C VAL A 359 -4.49 -22.36 3.97
N ASN A 360 -5.05 -21.63 3.02
CA ASN A 360 -5.77 -20.38 3.26
C ASN A 360 -7.10 -20.42 2.53
N TYR A 361 -8.15 -19.94 3.16
CA TYR A 361 -9.48 -19.76 2.57
C TYR A 361 -10.02 -18.38 2.94
N ASP A 362 -10.38 -17.59 1.94
CA ASP A 362 -10.99 -16.28 2.10
C ASP A 362 -12.31 -16.23 1.31
N ASP A 363 -13.35 -15.59 1.84
CA ASP A 363 -14.69 -15.51 1.27
C ASP A 363 -15.24 -14.08 1.38
N LEU A 364 -15.90 -13.61 0.32
CA LEU A 364 -16.50 -12.27 0.23
C LEU A 364 -17.85 -12.32 -0.45
N GLU A 365 -18.88 -11.82 0.22
CA GLU A 365 -20.17 -11.47 -0.36
C GLU A 365 -20.27 -9.95 -0.52
N GLU A 366 -20.64 -9.47 -1.72
CA GLU A 366 -20.86 -8.07 -2.02
C GLU A 366 -22.27 -7.85 -2.56
N ALA A 367 -23.09 -7.07 -1.87
CA ALA A 367 -24.27 -6.45 -2.47
C ALA A 367 -23.85 -5.13 -3.11
N ARG A 368 -23.97 -5.05 -4.45
CA ARG A 368 -23.58 -3.87 -5.24
C ARG A 368 -24.78 -3.19 -5.84
N LYS A 369 -25.08 -1.96 -5.39
CA LYS A 369 -26.17 -1.14 -5.93
C LYS A 369 -25.64 0.11 -6.61
N GLY A 370 -26.37 0.58 -7.62
CA GLY A 370 -26.10 1.82 -8.32
C GLY A 370 -27.36 2.64 -8.46
N TYR A 371 -27.28 3.94 -8.19
CA TYR A 371 -28.42 4.84 -8.26
C TYR A 371 -28.10 6.06 -9.13
N LEU A 372 -29.13 6.70 -9.68
CA LEU A 372 -28.97 8.03 -10.24
C LEU A 372 -28.45 8.99 -9.16
N ASN A 373 -27.57 9.92 -9.52
CA ASN A 373 -27.08 10.96 -8.59
C ASN A 373 -27.91 12.26 -8.67
N TYR A 374 -29.20 12.14 -9.06
CA TYR A 374 -30.11 13.26 -9.14
C TYR A 374 -31.58 12.81 -8.98
N ILE A 375 -32.44 13.75 -8.57
CA ILE A 375 -33.92 13.64 -8.57
C ILE A 375 -34.47 14.88 -9.27
N GLY A 376 -35.12 14.69 -10.43
CA GLY A 376 -35.59 15.84 -11.25
C GLY A 376 -34.41 16.73 -11.67
N SER A 377 -34.38 17.97 -11.18
CA SER A 377 -33.29 18.94 -11.40
C SER A 377 -32.31 19.04 -10.22
N GLU A 378 -32.58 18.37 -9.11
CA GLU A 378 -31.71 18.35 -7.93
C GLU A 378 -30.56 17.37 -8.15
N LEU A 379 -29.32 17.88 -8.12
CA LEU A 379 -28.11 17.11 -8.33
C LEU A 379 -27.46 16.73 -7.00
N GLY A 380 -26.64 15.66 -6.99
CA GLY A 380 -25.88 15.23 -5.80
C GLY A 380 -26.72 14.52 -4.75
N VAL A 381 -27.92 14.08 -5.11
CA VAL A 381 -28.85 13.29 -4.28
C VAL A 381 -29.02 11.88 -4.85
N GLN A 382 -29.31 10.90 -3.99
CA GLN A 382 -29.55 9.52 -4.41
C GLN A 382 -30.94 9.39 -5.04
N GLY A 383 -30.98 9.10 -6.33
CA GLY A 383 -32.21 8.95 -7.12
C GLY A 383 -32.64 7.48 -7.32
N ALA A 384 -33.19 7.16 -8.47
CA ALA A 384 -33.70 5.83 -8.78
C ALA A 384 -32.61 4.77 -8.86
N LEU A 385 -32.92 3.54 -8.41
CA LEU A 385 -32.07 2.36 -8.53
C LEU A 385 -31.84 2.00 -10.00
N ARG A 386 -30.59 1.72 -10.37
CA ARG A 386 -30.14 1.42 -11.73
C ARG A 386 -29.31 0.15 -11.84
N ARG A 387 -28.73 -0.29 -10.73
CA ARG A 387 -27.94 -1.51 -10.62
C ARG A 387 -28.26 -2.20 -9.31
N ASP A 388 -28.42 -3.52 -9.31
CA ASP A 388 -28.59 -4.33 -8.12
C ASP A 388 -28.03 -5.73 -8.43
N GLU A 389 -26.94 -6.07 -7.78
CA GLU A 389 -26.19 -7.31 -8.01
C GLU A 389 -25.70 -7.88 -6.68
N ALA A 390 -25.73 -9.21 -6.56
CA ALA A 390 -25.02 -9.96 -5.56
C ALA A 390 -23.78 -10.60 -6.20
N ASN A 391 -22.60 -10.24 -5.70
CA ASN A 391 -21.33 -10.79 -6.12
C ASN A 391 -20.74 -11.64 -5.02
N HIS A 392 -20.16 -12.78 -5.37
CA HIS A 392 -19.48 -13.67 -4.43
C HIS A 392 -18.09 -13.99 -4.96
N VAL A 393 -17.09 -13.91 -4.09
CA VAL A 393 -15.70 -14.26 -4.40
C VAL A 393 -15.15 -15.14 -3.30
N TYR A 394 -14.58 -16.28 -3.65
CA TYR A 394 -13.74 -17.01 -2.72
C TYR A 394 -12.36 -17.26 -3.28
N ASP A 395 -11.37 -17.30 -2.39
CA ASP A 395 -9.96 -17.62 -2.66
C ASP A 395 -9.56 -18.83 -1.82
N PHE A 396 -9.00 -19.87 -2.48
CA PHE A 396 -8.50 -21.07 -1.80
C PHE A 396 -7.08 -21.37 -2.25
N ASP A 397 -6.16 -21.28 -1.31
CA ASP A 397 -4.75 -21.44 -1.55
C ASP A 397 -4.14 -22.60 -0.74
N GLN A 398 -3.19 -23.30 -1.35
CA GLN A 398 -2.32 -24.25 -0.67
C GLN A 398 -0.87 -23.83 -0.92
N TYR A 399 -0.03 -23.90 0.10
CA TYR A 399 1.37 -23.51 -0.05
C TYR A 399 2.31 -24.41 0.73
N LEU A 400 3.53 -24.51 0.17
CA LEU A 400 4.64 -25.21 0.76
C LEU A 400 5.91 -24.37 0.58
N GLN A 401 6.70 -24.23 1.64
CA GLN A 401 7.99 -23.56 1.61
C GLN A 401 9.03 -24.43 2.35
N ALA A 402 10.24 -24.43 1.83
CA ALA A 402 11.41 -25.04 2.49
C ALA A 402 12.54 -24.01 2.58
N GLN A 403 13.18 -23.94 3.73
CA GLN A 403 14.43 -23.21 3.94
C GLN A 403 15.48 -24.18 4.43
N TRP A 404 16.57 -24.31 3.68
CA TRP A 404 17.63 -25.24 3.96
C TRP A 404 18.99 -24.55 4.00
N ASP A 405 19.75 -24.83 5.06
CA ASP A 405 21.12 -24.33 5.23
C ASP A 405 22.11 -25.51 4.99
N PRO A 406 22.41 -25.90 3.70
CA PRO A 406 23.25 -27.06 3.37
C PRO A 406 24.69 -26.90 3.86
N ALA A 407 25.15 -25.71 4.10
CA ALA A 407 26.45 -25.39 4.68
C ALA A 407 26.37 -24.01 5.39
N ALA A 408 27.32 -23.74 6.30
CA ALA A 408 27.32 -22.53 7.12
C ALA A 408 27.19 -21.21 6.35
N ARG A 409 27.64 -21.17 5.08
CA ARG A 409 27.59 -19.97 4.22
C ARG A 409 26.44 -19.94 3.23
N TRP A 410 25.64 -20.99 3.14
CA TRP A 410 24.60 -21.09 2.14
C TRP A 410 23.24 -21.28 2.77
N ARG A 411 22.27 -20.52 2.31
CA ARG A 411 20.84 -20.72 2.58
C ARG A 411 20.10 -20.81 1.26
N ILE A 412 19.26 -21.81 1.11
CA ILE A 412 18.37 -22.01 -0.01
C ILE A 412 16.94 -21.90 0.50
N VAL A 413 16.12 -21.10 -0.15
CA VAL A 413 14.67 -21.02 0.13
C VAL A 413 13.95 -21.35 -1.15
N ALA A 414 12.98 -22.26 -1.09
CA ALA A 414 12.11 -22.59 -2.21
C ALA A 414 10.69 -22.75 -1.71
N GLY A 415 9.73 -22.39 -2.54
CA GLY A 415 8.32 -22.53 -2.20
C GLY A 415 7.43 -22.62 -3.43
N VAL A 416 6.21 -23.05 -3.22
CA VAL A 416 5.16 -23.07 -4.23
C VAL A 416 3.82 -22.75 -3.57
N ARG A 417 3.01 -21.95 -4.26
CA ARG A 417 1.61 -21.72 -3.89
C ARG A 417 0.73 -22.08 -5.07
N ASN A 418 -0.31 -22.85 -4.81
CA ASN A 418 -1.41 -23.10 -5.71
C ASN A 418 -2.59 -22.26 -5.28
N SER A 419 -3.06 -21.36 -6.15
CA SER A 419 -4.14 -20.41 -5.90
C SER A 419 -5.33 -20.69 -6.80
N LEU A 420 -6.53 -20.61 -6.23
CA LEU A 420 -7.81 -20.70 -6.91
C LEU A 420 -8.70 -19.54 -6.45
N VAL A 421 -9.09 -18.68 -7.37
CA VAL A 421 -10.05 -17.58 -7.12
C VAL A 421 -11.28 -17.79 -7.99
N ASP A 422 -12.45 -17.84 -7.39
CA ASP A 422 -13.74 -18.01 -8.07
C ASP A 422 -14.59 -16.77 -7.85
N VAL A 423 -15.13 -16.22 -8.92
CA VAL A 423 -15.97 -15.01 -8.92
C VAL A 423 -17.30 -15.35 -9.56
N THR A 424 -18.39 -15.11 -8.84
CA THR A 424 -19.76 -15.25 -9.37
C THR A 424 -20.56 -13.98 -9.17
N SER A 425 -21.51 -13.72 -10.03
CA SER A 425 -22.39 -12.54 -9.97
C SER A 425 -23.82 -12.91 -10.38
N HIS A 426 -24.76 -12.40 -9.60
CA HIS A 426 -26.20 -12.55 -9.85
C HIS A 426 -26.87 -11.18 -9.87
N GLY A 427 -27.54 -10.85 -10.98
CA GLY A 427 -28.29 -9.60 -11.15
C GLY A 427 -29.74 -9.72 -10.69
N HIS A 428 -30.26 -8.71 -9.99
CA HIS A 428 -31.65 -8.70 -9.48
C HIS A 428 -32.61 -7.83 -10.32
N LEU A 429 -32.12 -7.05 -11.29
CA LEU A 429 -32.96 -6.19 -12.13
C LEU A 429 -33.24 -6.89 -13.48
N ALA A 430 -34.50 -7.21 -13.75
CA ALA A 430 -34.97 -8.00 -14.91
C ALA A 430 -34.55 -7.45 -16.28
N VAL A 431 -34.30 -6.16 -16.42
CA VAL A 431 -33.77 -5.55 -17.67
C VAL A 431 -32.26 -5.77 -17.82
N LEU A 432 -31.62 -6.20 -16.76
CA LEU A 432 -30.16 -6.31 -16.58
C LEU A 432 -29.75 -7.74 -16.21
N ASP A 433 -30.75 -8.64 -16.08
CA ASP A 433 -30.53 -10.07 -15.82
C ASP A 433 -29.71 -10.69 -16.97
N ALA A 434 -28.41 -10.51 -16.87
CA ALA A 434 -27.54 -11.55 -17.38
C ALA A 434 -27.73 -12.75 -16.43
N ALA A 435 -28.07 -13.90 -16.95
CA ALA A 435 -28.04 -15.16 -16.23
C ALA A 435 -26.79 -15.22 -15.34
N ASP A 436 -26.91 -15.91 -14.22
CA ASP A 436 -25.78 -16.19 -13.31
C ASP A 436 -24.49 -16.36 -14.10
N SER A 437 -23.52 -15.53 -13.81
CA SER A 437 -22.27 -15.49 -14.56
C SER A 437 -21.10 -15.61 -13.58
N GLY A 438 -20.06 -16.31 -13.99
CA GLY A 438 -18.90 -16.51 -13.14
C GLY A 438 -17.63 -16.77 -13.95
N VAL A 439 -16.50 -16.57 -13.30
CA VAL A 439 -15.18 -16.84 -13.84
C VAL A 439 -14.28 -17.42 -12.75
N ARG A 440 -13.45 -18.39 -13.14
CA ARG A 440 -12.48 -19.04 -12.26
C ARG A 440 -11.07 -18.76 -12.75
N TYR A 441 -10.23 -18.29 -11.84
CA TYR A 441 -8.82 -18.06 -12.06
C TYR A 441 -8.00 -19.05 -11.24
N SER A 442 -6.91 -19.56 -11.80
CA SER A 442 -5.99 -20.44 -11.08
C SER A 442 -4.55 -20.23 -11.50
N ALA A 443 -3.62 -20.47 -10.57
CA ALA A 443 -2.20 -20.41 -10.84
C ALA A 443 -1.41 -21.27 -9.87
N VAL A 444 -0.29 -21.80 -10.37
CA VAL A 444 0.79 -22.38 -9.54
C VAL A 444 1.98 -21.44 -9.60
N ASN A 445 2.37 -20.91 -8.46
CA ASN A 445 3.39 -19.86 -8.31
C ASN A 445 4.62 -20.42 -7.58
N PRO A 446 5.62 -20.97 -8.27
CA PRO A 446 6.88 -21.38 -7.66
C PRO A 446 7.75 -20.16 -7.38
N VAL A 447 8.52 -20.24 -6.28
CA VAL A 447 9.58 -19.30 -5.92
C VAL A 447 10.82 -20.05 -5.49
N ALA A 448 11.99 -19.48 -5.73
CA ALA A 448 13.25 -20.00 -5.23
C ALA A 448 14.26 -18.87 -5.04
N GLY A 449 15.15 -19.02 -4.07
CA GLY A 449 16.21 -18.07 -3.82
C GLY A 449 17.37 -18.71 -3.07
N VAL A 450 18.52 -18.08 -3.18
CA VAL A 450 19.74 -18.48 -2.52
C VAL A 450 20.43 -17.29 -1.90
N THR A 451 20.92 -17.45 -0.68
CA THR A 451 21.77 -16.48 0.01
C THR A 451 23.15 -17.10 0.24
N PHE A 452 24.20 -16.36 -0.08
CA PHE A 452 25.60 -16.68 0.21
C PHE A 452 26.15 -15.70 1.22
N ARG A 453 26.46 -16.18 2.42
CA ARG A 453 27.09 -15.42 3.50
C ARG A 453 28.60 -15.33 3.22
N ALA A 454 29.00 -14.26 2.54
CA ALA A 454 30.40 -14.06 2.15
C ALA A 454 31.27 -13.76 3.37
N THR A 455 30.77 -12.92 4.27
CA THR A 455 31.36 -12.60 5.59
C THR A 455 30.23 -12.43 6.59
N ASP A 456 30.55 -12.23 7.88
CA ASP A 456 29.56 -11.93 8.92
C ASP A 456 28.80 -10.61 8.65
N ALA A 457 29.38 -9.73 7.84
CA ALA A 457 28.82 -8.42 7.51
C ALA A 457 28.21 -8.32 6.10
N VAL A 458 28.44 -9.28 5.18
CA VAL A 458 28.06 -9.17 3.78
C VAL A 458 27.47 -10.46 3.25
N ASN A 459 26.23 -10.37 2.77
CA ASN A 459 25.54 -11.46 2.10
C ASN A 459 25.20 -11.08 0.66
N PHE A 460 25.35 -12.01 -0.27
CA PHE A 460 24.84 -11.94 -1.63
C PHE A 460 23.63 -12.84 -1.76
N TYR A 461 22.66 -12.42 -2.54
CA TYR A 461 21.49 -13.26 -2.81
C TYR A 461 21.02 -13.15 -4.25
N GLY A 462 20.28 -14.16 -4.67
CA GLY A 462 19.53 -14.15 -5.92
C GLY A 462 18.23 -14.93 -5.77
N SER A 463 17.17 -14.48 -6.43
CA SER A 463 15.86 -15.13 -6.36
C SER A 463 15.08 -15.03 -7.66
N TYR A 464 14.17 -15.98 -7.83
CA TYR A 464 13.21 -16.06 -8.92
C TYR A 464 11.85 -16.48 -8.38
N GLY A 465 10.77 -15.96 -8.96
CA GLY A 465 9.41 -16.45 -8.70
C GLY A 465 8.38 -15.93 -9.69
N LYS A 466 7.28 -16.65 -9.77
CA LYS A 466 6.10 -16.27 -10.54
C LYS A 466 5.12 -15.53 -9.68
N GLY A 467 4.55 -14.44 -10.20
CA GLY A 467 3.45 -13.71 -9.58
C GLY A 467 2.15 -13.92 -10.33
N PHE A 468 1.06 -13.77 -9.61
CA PHE A 468 -0.31 -13.92 -10.09
C PHE A 468 -1.19 -12.82 -9.48
N GLU A 469 -1.98 -12.14 -10.32
CA GLU A 469 -2.85 -11.05 -9.90
C GLU A 469 -4.16 -11.13 -10.67
N THR A 470 -5.27 -11.43 -9.97
CA THR A 470 -6.60 -11.46 -10.56
C THR A 470 -7.19 -10.07 -10.68
N PRO A 471 -8.13 -9.83 -11.62
CA PRO A 471 -8.99 -8.65 -11.55
C PRO A 471 -9.79 -8.65 -10.24
N THR A 472 -9.89 -7.48 -9.60
CA THR A 472 -10.75 -7.25 -8.44
C THR A 472 -12.20 -7.04 -8.89
N LEU A 473 -13.17 -7.10 -7.97
CA LEU A 473 -14.57 -6.74 -8.29
C LEU A 473 -14.70 -5.31 -8.85
N ASN A 474 -13.80 -4.41 -8.49
CA ASN A 474 -13.78 -3.06 -9.05
C ASN A 474 -13.25 -3.03 -10.49
N ASP A 475 -12.22 -3.83 -10.83
CA ASP A 475 -11.72 -3.95 -12.20
C ASP A 475 -12.75 -4.64 -13.11
N LEU A 476 -13.50 -5.61 -12.57
CA LEU A 476 -14.59 -6.29 -13.27
C LEU A 476 -15.87 -5.45 -13.40
N ALA A 477 -16.01 -4.38 -12.62
CA ALA A 477 -17.30 -3.71 -12.36
C ALA A 477 -18.03 -3.17 -13.59
N TYR A 478 -17.33 -2.88 -14.69
CA TYR A 478 -17.93 -2.26 -15.87
C TYR A 478 -17.47 -2.94 -17.15
N ARG A 479 -18.44 -3.13 -18.08
CA ARG A 479 -18.18 -3.65 -19.42
C ARG A 479 -17.98 -2.49 -20.38
N SER A 480 -17.07 -2.69 -21.34
CA SER A 480 -16.88 -1.77 -22.46
C SER A 480 -17.88 -2.05 -23.59
N VAL A 481 -19.15 -1.95 -23.33
CA VAL A 481 -20.18 -1.94 -24.38
C VAL A 481 -21.00 -0.67 -24.21
N ASP A 482 -20.72 0.35 -25.04
CA ASP A 482 -21.30 1.71 -25.03
C ASP A 482 -21.37 2.43 -23.66
N GLY A 483 -20.56 1.97 -22.69
CA GLY A 483 -20.54 2.53 -21.33
C GLY A 483 -21.85 2.36 -20.56
N SER A 484 -22.81 1.62 -21.11
CA SER A 484 -24.21 1.62 -20.66
C SER A 484 -24.66 0.29 -20.05
N LEU A 485 -23.90 -0.78 -20.13
CA LEU A 485 -24.32 -2.07 -19.59
C LEU A 485 -23.70 -2.33 -18.20
N PRO A 486 -24.53 -2.56 -17.20
CA PRO A 486 -24.08 -3.09 -15.90
C PRO A 486 -23.67 -4.56 -16.05
N GLY A 487 -23.10 -5.09 -14.97
CA GLY A 487 -22.60 -6.45 -14.88
C GLY A 487 -21.09 -6.52 -15.01
N LEU A 488 -20.52 -7.64 -14.56
CA LEU A 488 -19.08 -7.83 -14.49
C LEU A 488 -18.44 -8.10 -15.86
N ASN A 489 -17.26 -7.57 -16.12
CA ASN A 489 -16.42 -7.88 -17.28
C ASN A 489 -15.63 -9.18 -17.04
N LEU A 490 -16.30 -10.30 -17.17
CA LEU A 490 -15.73 -11.64 -16.94
C LEU A 490 -14.75 -12.09 -18.03
N ALA A 491 -14.52 -11.29 -19.08
CA ALA A 491 -13.52 -11.56 -20.10
C ALA A 491 -12.09 -11.18 -19.67
N LEU A 492 -11.93 -10.46 -18.58
CA LEU A 492 -10.60 -10.10 -18.06
C LEU A 492 -9.88 -11.35 -17.55
N LYS A 493 -8.59 -11.39 -17.85
CA LYS A 493 -7.67 -12.45 -17.45
C LYS A 493 -6.81 -12.01 -16.29
N PRO A 494 -6.30 -12.93 -15.46
CA PRO A 494 -5.32 -12.60 -14.45
C PRO A 494 -3.98 -12.22 -15.09
N ALA A 495 -3.32 -11.21 -14.55
CA ALA A 495 -1.95 -10.89 -14.92
C ALA A 495 -0.98 -11.90 -14.30
N ARG A 496 0.06 -12.27 -15.06
CA ARG A 496 1.11 -13.21 -14.63
C ARG A 496 2.48 -12.59 -14.83
N SER A 497 3.35 -12.75 -13.83
CA SER A 497 4.69 -12.18 -13.90
C SER A 497 5.78 -13.19 -13.61
N ASP A 498 6.91 -13.03 -14.31
CA ASP A 498 8.19 -13.66 -13.97
C ASP A 498 9.09 -12.60 -13.35
N ASN A 499 9.54 -12.84 -12.10
CA ASN A 499 10.30 -11.91 -11.29
C ASN A 499 11.70 -12.48 -11.04
N TYR A 500 12.74 -11.71 -11.33
CA TYR A 500 14.14 -12.02 -11.07
C TYR A 500 14.73 -10.91 -10.21
N GLU A 501 15.46 -11.27 -9.19
CA GLU A 501 16.14 -10.35 -8.30
C GLU A 501 17.51 -10.87 -7.92
N ALA A 502 18.49 -9.96 -7.79
CA ALA A 502 19.78 -10.22 -7.17
C ALA A 502 20.20 -9.03 -6.32
N GLY A 503 20.89 -9.28 -5.22
CA GLY A 503 21.25 -8.19 -4.34
C GLY A 503 22.40 -8.50 -3.39
N ILE A 504 22.76 -7.45 -2.66
CA ILE A 504 23.81 -7.45 -1.64
C ILE A 504 23.21 -6.83 -0.39
N LYS A 505 23.34 -7.53 0.74
CA LYS A 505 22.99 -7.01 2.05
C LYS A 505 24.25 -6.91 2.88
N ALA A 506 24.52 -5.71 3.37
CA ALA A 506 25.71 -5.44 4.16
C ALA A 506 25.32 -4.73 5.45
N GLY A 507 26.00 -5.02 6.56
CA GLY A 507 25.72 -4.34 7.80
C GLY A 507 26.68 -4.69 8.93
N ASN A 508 26.83 -3.70 9.81
CA ASN A 508 27.49 -3.83 11.11
C ASN A 508 26.65 -3.05 12.14
N ALA A 509 27.17 -2.88 13.34
CA ALA A 509 26.48 -2.14 14.41
C ALA A 509 26.15 -0.66 14.07
N GLN A 510 26.82 -0.04 13.12
CA GLN A 510 26.71 1.38 12.81
C GLN A 510 26.11 1.67 11.44
N VAL A 511 26.27 0.79 10.48
CA VAL A 511 25.79 0.99 9.09
C VAL A 511 25.12 -0.27 8.60
N ARG A 512 24.00 -0.11 7.94
CA ARG A 512 23.25 -1.16 7.26
C ARG A 512 22.90 -0.68 5.86
N ALA A 513 23.12 -1.53 4.86
CA ALA A 513 22.80 -1.23 3.47
C ALA A 513 22.26 -2.46 2.75
N ASN A 514 21.28 -2.23 1.88
CA ASN A 514 20.69 -3.24 1.01
C ASN A 514 20.64 -2.69 -0.41
N LEU A 515 21.27 -3.37 -1.36
CA LEU A 515 21.26 -3.07 -2.79
C LEU A 515 20.59 -4.23 -3.52
N ALA A 516 19.57 -3.95 -4.30
CA ALA A 516 18.89 -4.91 -5.15
C ALA A 516 18.81 -4.44 -6.60
N VAL A 517 18.96 -5.36 -7.53
CA VAL A 517 18.63 -5.18 -8.95
C VAL A 517 17.56 -6.19 -9.33
N PHE A 518 16.59 -5.76 -10.13
CA PHE A 518 15.48 -6.62 -10.50
C PHE A 518 15.10 -6.50 -11.97
N TYR A 519 14.54 -7.57 -12.50
CA TYR A 519 13.89 -7.63 -13.80
C TYR A 519 12.58 -8.38 -13.68
N ILE A 520 11.49 -7.78 -14.19
CA ILE A 520 10.15 -8.34 -14.13
C ILE A 520 9.54 -8.28 -15.53
N LYS A 521 8.96 -9.38 -15.96
CA LYS A 521 8.15 -9.50 -17.15
C LYS A 521 6.73 -9.86 -16.74
N THR A 522 5.73 -9.08 -17.19
CA THR A 522 4.31 -9.34 -16.91
C THR A 522 3.58 -9.55 -18.23
N VAL A 523 2.72 -10.55 -18.30
CA VAL A 523 1.81 -10.80 -19.41
C VAL A 523 0.37 -10.67 -18.95
N ASP A 524 -0.54 -10.33 -19.88
CA ASP A 524 -1.96 -10.05 -19.60
C ASP A 524 -2.18 -9.01 -18.49
N GLU A 525 -1.27 -8.02 -18.36
CA GLU A 525 -1.39 -6.98 -17.34
C GLU A 525 -2.68 -6.19 -17.51
N LEU A 526 -3.35 -5.91 -16.39
CA LEU A 526 -4.55 -5.10 -16.37
C LEU A 526 -4.21 -3.62 -16.58
N ALA A 527 -4.86 -2.98 -17.53
CA ALA A 527 -4.70 -1.58 -17.86
C ALA A 527 -6.04 -0.93 -18.14
N VAL A 528 -6.13 0.35 -17.83
CA VAL A 528 -7.32 1.14 -18.06
C VAL A 528 -7.57 1.27 -19.56
N LEU A 529 -8.69 0.76 -20.04
CA LEU A 529 -9.20 1.00 -21.39
C LEU A 529 -9.83 2.39 -21.49
N GLU A 530 -10.68 2.71 -20.52
CA GLU A 530 -11.39 3.96 -20.39
C GLU A 530 -11.48 4.36 -18.92
N ASN A 531 -11.20 5.61 -18.61
CA ASN A 531 -11.52 6.22 -17.32
C ASN A 531 -12.32 7.50 -17.57
N SER A 532 -13.57 7.51 -17.18
CA SER A 532 -14.48 8.62 -17.44
C SER A 532 -15.39 8.86 -16.24
N ALA A 533 -15.39 10.09 -15.74
CA ALA A 533 -16.27 10.54 -14.68
C ALA A 533 -16.21 9.68 -13.39
N GLY A 534 -15.04 9.13 -13.06
CA GLY A 534 -14.83 8.28 -11.88
C GLY A 534 -15.19 6.81 -12.10
N ARG A 535 -15.31 6.37 -13.36
CA ARG A 535 -15.47 4.97 -13.74
C ARG A 535 -14.32 4.51 -14.59
N THR A 536 -13.82 3.34 -14.26
CA THR A 536 -12.75 2.68 -15.00
C THR A 536 -13.28 1.41 -15.65
N VAL A 537 -13.03 1.26 -16.94
CA VAL A 537 -13.18 0.01 -17.68
C VAL A 537 -11.78 -0.49 -17.97
N ASP A 538 -11.49 -1.72 -17.57
CA ASP A 538 -10.17 -2.32 -17.73
C ASP A 538 -10.10 -3.28 -18.92
N GLN A 539 -8.88 -3.49 -19.40
CA GLN A 539 -8.52 -4.46 -20.44
C GLN A 539 -7.21 -5.17 -20.08
N ASN A 540 -7.01 -6.37 -20.59
CA ASN A 540 -5.70 -6.97 -20.57
C ASN A 540 -4.86 -6.44 -21.73
N ILE A 541 -3.64 -6.04 -21.43
CA ILE A 541 -2.62 -5.70 -22.43
C ILE A 541 -1.60 -6.82 -22.53
N GLY A 542 -0.86 -6.88 -23.66
CA GLY A 542 0.04 -8.00 -23.93
C GLY A 542 1.16 -8.12 -22.89
N GLU A 543 2.29 -7.49 -23.14
CA GLU A 543 3.49 -7.62 -22.30
C GLU A 543 3.98 -6.28 -21.78
N THR A 544 4.37 -6.24 -20.52
CA THR A 544 5.10 -5.12 -19.89
C THR A 544 6.42 -5.61 -19.29
N LYS A 545 7.37 -4.72 -19.15
CA LYS A 545 8.68 -5.00 -18.55
C LYS A 545 9.04 -3.94 -17.53
N ARG A 546 9.56 -4.41 -16.40
CA ARG A 546 10.11 -3.57 -15.35
C ARG A 546 11.54 -4.00 -15.06
N ARG A 547 12.44 -3.05 -14.96
CA ARG A 547 13.81 -3.28 -14.51
C ARG A 547 14.28 -2.11 -13.66
N GLY A 548 15.02 -2.39 -12.62
CA GLY A 548 15.42 -1.32 -11.72
C GLY A 548 16.53 -1.70 -10.76
N LEU A 549 16.87 -0.69 -9.98
CA LEU A 549 17.84 -0.75 -8.90
C LEU A 549 17.22 -0.07 -7.68
N GLU A 550 17.39 -0.70 -6.54
CA GLU A 550 16.94 -0.22 -5.23
C GLU A 550 18.13 -0.17 -4.29
N LEU A 551 18.26 0.91 -3.52
CA LEU A 551 19.27 1.06 -2.48
C LEU A 551 18.62 1.63 -1.23
N ALA A 552 18.71 0.90 -0.12
CA ALA A 552 18.41 1.38 1.22
C ALA A 552 19.71 1.44 2.03
N ALA A 553 19.87 2.46 2.86
CA ALA A 553 20.97 2.55 3.80
C ALA A 553 20.57 3.30 5.06
N ASP A 554 20.95 2.77 6.22
CA ASP A 554 20.82 3.40 7.53
C ASP A 554 22.19 3.51 8.16
N ALA A 555 22.45 4.62 8.83
CA ALA A 555 23.69 4.84 9.54
C ALA A 555 23.46 5.59 10.85
N LYS A 556 24.24 5.22 11.89
CA LYS A 556 24.28 5.93 13.17
C LYS A 556 25.73 6.26 13.51
N TRP A 557 25.96 7.48 14.02
CA TRP A 557 27.28 7.96 14.41
C TRP A 557 27.29 8.42 15.85
N ALA A 558 28.47 8.56 16.41
CA ALA A 558 28.66 9.20 17.71
C ALA A 558 28.10 10.64 17.70
N GLY A 559 27.68 11.13 18.87
CA GLY A 559 27.11 12.48 19.01
C GLY A 559 25.63 12.55 18.64
N GLY A 560 24.94 11.43 18.55
CA GLY A 560 23.48 11.36 18.33
C GLY A 560 23.02 11.58 16.88
N PHE A 561 23.91 11.50 15.90
CA PHE A 561 23.56 11.64 14.50
C PHE A 561 23.13 10.30 13.87
N SER A 562 22.10 10.33 13.05
CA SER A 562 21.69 9.22 12.20
C SER A 562 21.23 9.68 10.82
N ALA A 563 21.35 8.81 9.84
CA ALA A 563 20.84 9.05 8.51
C ALA A 563 20.10 7.83 7.99
N GLN A 564 19.03 8.07 7.24
CA GLN A 564 18.28 7.08 6.49
C GLN A 564 18.22 7.50 5.03
N PHE A 565 18.54 6.59 4.13
CA PHE A 565 18.57 6.85 2.69
C PHE A 565 17.83 5.75 1.94
N ALA A 566 16.98 6.14 1.00
CA ALA A 566 16.34 5.24 0.04
C ALA A 566 16.41 5.82 -1.37
N TYR A 567 16.81 5.00 -2.33
CA TYR A 567 16.84 5.35 -3.74
C TYR A 567 16.26 4.24 -4.60
N THR A 568 15.46 4.63 -5.57
CA THR A 568 14.89 3.73 -6.57
C THR A 568 15.11 4.29 -7.95
N TYR A 569 15.67 3.47 -8.82
CA TYR A 569 15.59 3.65 -10.26
C TYR A 569 14.73 2.54 -10.84
N ILE A 570 13.68 2.88 -11.59
CA ILE A 570 12.83 1.92 -12.28
C ILE A 570 12.54 2.36 -13.71
N ARG A 571 12.73 1.45 -14.66
CA ARG A 571 12.22 1.57 -16.01
C ARG A 571 11.09 0.56 -16.21
N ALA A 572 9.85 1.04 -16.09
CA ALA A 572 8.63 0.27 -16.33
C ALA A 572 8.03 0.70 -17.66
N VAL A 573 7.90 -0.22 -18.61
CA VAL A 573 7.51 0.09 -20.00
C VAL A 573 6.56 -0.95 -20.56
N VAL A 574 5.72 -0.50 -21.49
CA VAL A 574 4.97 -1.36 -22.41
C VAL A 574 5.94 -2.08 -23.32
N ALA A 575 5.86 -3.40 -23.42
CA ALA A 575 6.74 -4.19 -24.28
C ALA A 575 6.05 -4.59 -25.60
N GLN A 576 4.73 -4.69 -25.61
CA GLN A 576 3.91 -4.99 -26.79
C GLN A 576 2.89 -3.87 -26.99
N ALA A 577 2.85 -3.26 -28.17
CA ALA A 577 1.92 -2.21 -28.53
C ALA A 577 0.47 -2.67 -28.43
N TYR A 578 -0.43 -1.78 -28.00
CA TYR A 578 -1.86 -2.03 -27.87
C TYR A 578 -2.65 -0.74 -28.16
N PHE A 579 -3.96 -0.78 -28.04
CA PHE A 579 -4.83 0.39 -28.21
C PHE A 579 -5.51 0.75 -26.89
N THR A 580 -5.66 2.06 -26.64
CA THR A 580 -6.47 2.60 -25.53
C THR A 580 -7.52 3.55 -26.09
N CYS A 581 -8.65 3.62 -25.43
CA CYS A 581 -9.68 4.58 -25.78
C CYS A 581 -9.36 5.96 -25.20
N VAL A 582 -9.49 6.99 -26.00
CA VAL A 582 -9.18 8.37 -25.60
C VAL A 582 -10.39 9.30 -25.55
N THR A 583 -11.54 8.82 -26.02
CA THR A 583 -12.81 9.57 -26.01
C THR A 583 -13.96 8.59 -25.88
N ALA A 584 -14.73 8.70 -24.81
CA ALA A 584 -15.92 7.88 -24.59
C ALA A 584 -17.01 8.17 -25.64
N PRO A 585 -17.88 7.19 -25.97
CA PRO A 585 -17.94 5.82 -25.46
C PRO A 585 -16.88 4.90 -26.10
N CYS A 586 -16.35 3.99 -25.31
CA CYS A 586 -15.35 3.03 -25.73
C CYS A 586 -15.98 1.67 -26.01
N ASN A 587 -16.22 1.35 -27.28
CA ASN A 587 -16.76 0.06 -27.68
C ASN A 587 -15.64 -1.01 -27.70
N PRO A 588 -15.93 -2.28 -27.39
CA PRO A 588 -14.94 -3.34 -27.47
C PRO A 588 -14.28 -3.42 -28.84
N LEU A 589 -13.00 -3.79 -28.87
CA LEU A 589 -12.21 -3.97 -30.09
C LEU A 589 -12.71 -5.10 -31.03
N ASN A 590 -13.80 -5.80 -30.70
CA ASN A 590 -14.43 -6.85 -31.50
C ASN A 590 -15.12 -6.29 -32.76
N ASN A 591 -14.38 -5.50 -33.53
CA ASN A 591 -14.83 -5.03 -34.82
C ASN A 591 -14.50 -6.07 -35.91
N PRO A 592 -15.49 -6.61 -36.64
CA PRO A 592 -15.25 -7.55 -37.72
C PRO A 592 -14.29 -7.07 -38.81
N SER A 593 -14.12 -5.76 -38.96
CA SER A 593 -13.20 -5.15 -39.91
C SER A 593 -11.72 -5.20 -39.48
N GLY A 594 -11.41 -5.62 -38.22
CA GLY A 594 -10.05 -5.62 -37.66
C GLY A 594 -9.41 -4.25 -37.50
N ARG A 595 -10.11 -3.16 -37.83
CA ARG A 595 -9.61 -1.79 -37.69
C ARG A 595 -10.20 -1.16 -36.44
N PRO A 596 -9.34 -0.64 -35.50
CA PRO A 596 -9.83 0.03 -34.30
C PRO A 596 -10.76 1.20 -34.64
N PRO A 597 -11.80 1.46 -33.84
CA PRO A 597 -12.61 2.66 -33.96
C PRO A 597 -11.76 3.94 -33.89
N ALA A 598 -12.24 5.04 -34.45
CA ALA A 598 -11.46 6.30 -34.55
C ALA A 598 -11.09 6.91 -33.18
N ASN A 599 -11.83 6.59 -32.12
CA ASN A 599 -11.53 6.99 -30.75
C ASN A 599 -10.51 6.12 -30.02
N TYR A 600 -9.99 5.07 -30.67
CA TYR A 600 -8.92 4.24 -30.16
C TYR A 600 -7.59 4.68 -30.77
N LEU A 601 -6.64 5.00 -29.92
CA LEU A 601 -5.30 5.39 -30.33
C LEU A 601 -4.23 4.40 -29.85
N PRO A 602 -3.18 4.20 -30.65
CA PRO A 602 -2.14 3.25 -30.31
C PRO A 602 -1.29 3.73 -29.13
N VAL A 603 -0.95 2.77 -28.27
CA VAL A 603 0.10 2.87 -27.26
C VAL A 603 1.31 2.13 -27.80
N ALA A 604 2.42 2.82 -28.01
CA ALA A 604 3.61 2.23 -28.59
C ALA A 604 4.39 1.37 -27.60
N ALA A 605 5.03 0.31 -28.11
CA ALA A 605 6.04 -0.39 -27.33
C ALA A 605 7.19 0.58 -26.96
N GLY A 606 7.65 0.51 -25.71
CA GLY A 606 8.64 1.42 -25.14
C GLY A 606 8.06 2.61 -24.38
N ASN A 607 6.75 2.90 -24.48
CA ASN A 607 6.10 3.88 -23.62
C ASN A 607 6.22 3.48 -22.15
N PHE A 608 6.43 4.47 -21.29
CA PHE A 608 6.50 4.27 -19.85
C PHE A 608 5.11 4.00 -19.28
N LEU A 609 5.06 3.11 -18.29
CA LEU A 609 3.83 2.91 -17.53
C LEU A 609 3.47 4.18 -16.76
N PRO A 610 2.21 4.65 -16.83
CA PRO A 610 1.79 5.84 -16.10
C PRO A 610 1.83 5.63 -14.59
N ALA A 611 1.79 6.72 -13.83
CA ALA A 611 1.90 6.80 -12.38
C ALA A 611 3.19 6.22 -11.77
N VAL A 612 4.19 5.86 -12.59
CA VAL A 612 5.49 5.36 -12.14
C VAL A 612 6.57 6.41 -12.36
N ALA A 613 7.18 6.91 -11.27
CA ALA A 613 8.35 7.76 -11.34
C ALA A 613 9.60 6.92 -11.64
N GLN A 614 10.42 7.34 -12.61
CA GLN A 614 11.65 6.60 -12.95
C GLN A 614 12.72 6.68 -11.85
N ASN A 615 12.74 7.76 -11.10
CA ASN A 615 13.66 7.98 -10.00
C ASN A 615 12.87 8.45 -8.80
N SER A 616 13.15 7.87 -7.64
CA SER A 616 12.65 8.33 -6.35
C SER A 616 13.80 8.29 -5.35
N VAL A 617 13.87 9.29 -4.50
CA VAL A 617 14.89 9.37 -3.46
C VAL A 617 14.28 9.92 -2.19
N TYR A 618 14.73 9.38 -1.06
CA TYR A 618 14.48 9.88 0.28
C TYR A 618 15.81 9.97 1.03
N LEU A 619 15.99 11.03 1.79
CA LEU A 619 17.09 11.20 2.73
C LEU A 619 16.55 11.87 3.99
N GLY A 620 16.71 11.20 5.13
CA GLY A 620 16.45 11.72 6.46
C GLY A 620 17.76 11.89 7.23
N LEU A 621 17.98 13.05 7.82
CA LEU A 621 19.11 13.33 8.69
C LEU A 621 18.58 13.72 10.06
N THR A 622 18.87 12.91 11.07
CA THR A 622 18.41 13.14 12.46
C THR A 622 19.58 13.43 13.36
N TRP A 623 19.40 14.42 14.24
CA TRP A 623 20.25 14.65 15.39
C TRP A 623 19.42 14.52 16.65
N SER A 624 19.90 13.69 17.59
CA SER A 624 19.26 13.45 18.88
C SER A 624 20.20 13.85 20.01
N TYR A 625 19.64 14.52 21.02
CA TYR A 625 20.36 14.91 22.23
C TYR A 625 19.65 14.30 23.44
N SER A 626 20.11 13.12 23.83
CA SER A 626 19.48 12.29 24.86
C SER A 626 19.30 12.97 26.23
N PRO A 627 20.23 13.83 26.72
CA PRO A 627 20.04 14.46 28.02
C PRO A 627 18.79 15.33 28.14
N LEU A 628 18.27 15.88 27.04
CA LEU A 628 17.03 16.64 26.99
C LEU A 628 15.85 15.85 26.39
N GLY A 629 16.09 14.63 25.91
CA GLY A 629 15.11 13.91 25.09
C GLY A 629 14.78 14.64 23.78
N PHE A 630 15.68 15.48 23.28
CA PHE A 630 15.49 16.27 22.08
C PHE A 630 15.90 15.49 20.83
N ALA A 631 15.10 15.58 19.78
CA ALA A 631 15.47 15.12 18.45
C ALA A 631 15.00 16.10 17.38
N THR A 632 15.79 16.25 16.31
CA THR A 632 15.40 17.02 15.13
C THR A 632 15.80 16.27 13.86
N THR A 633 14.93 16.30 12.86
CA THR A 633 15.12 15.61 11.59
C THR A 633 14.87 16.56 10.42
N LEU A 634 15.81 16.59 9.49
CA LEU A 634 15.62 17.17 8.16
C LEU A 634 15.40 16.05 7.17
N GLU A 635 14.26 16.04 6.52
CA GLU A 635 13.88 15.07 5.49
C GLU A 635 13.88 15.73 4.12
N THR A 636 14.34 15.03 3.11
CA THR A 636 14.16 15.45 1.72
C THR A 636 13.69 14.29 0.87
N GLN A 637 12.73 14.56 0.01
CA GLN A 637 12.22 13.60 -0.96
C GLN A 637 12.24 14.21 -2.35
N GLY A 638 12.64 13.38 -3.33
CA GLY A 638 12.64 13.74 -4.72
C GLY A 638 11.95 12.67 -5.57
N ARG A 639 11.19 13.11 -6.56
CA ARG A 639 10.57 12.22 -7.55
C ARG A 639 10.82 12.76 -8.94
N GLY A 640 11.09 11.84 -9.88
CA GLY A 640 11.16 12.14 -11.30
C GLY A 640 9.79 12.44 -11.90
N LYS A 641 9.78 12.76 -13.18
CA LYS A 641 8.56 12.96 -13.97
C LYS A 641 7.68 11.70 -13.94
N ILE A 642 6.36 11.90 -13.83
CA ILE A 642 5.33 10.85 -13.82
C ILE A 642 4.38 11.07 -14.98
N TYR A 643 4.26 10.11 -15.90
CA TYR A 643 3.27 10.16 -16.97
C TYR A 643 1.87 9.91 -16.43
N ALA A 644 0.87 10.61 -16.98
CA ALA A 644 -0.52 10.51 -16.58
C ALA A 644 -1.34 9.55 -17.47
N ASP A 645 -0.83 9.22 -18.64
CA ASP A 645 -1.50 8.36 -19.62
C ASP A 645 -0.53 7.37 -20.27
N ASP A 646 -1.08 6.25 -20.74
CA ASP A 646 -0.32 5.17 -21.39
C ASP A 646 0.38 5.59 -22.68
N ARG A 647 -0.12 6.62 -23.35
CA ARG A 647 0.46 7.16 -24.57
C ARG A 647 1.63 8.12 -24.28
N ASN A 648 1.85 8.45 -23.01
CA ASN A 648 2.86 9.41 -22.54
C ASN A 648 2.68 10.82 -23.12
N THR A 649 1.45 11.25 -23.35
CA THR A 649 1.12 12.55 -23.93
C THR A 649 1.14 13.66 -22.89
N ASP A 650 0.83 13.36 -21.63
CA ASP A 650 0.86 14.30 -20.52
C ASP A 650 1.57 13.71 -19.28
N ALA A 651 2.14 14.59 -18.45
CA ALA A 651 2.92 14.16 -17.30
C ALA A 651 2.98 15.22 -16.20
N ALA A 652 3.00 14.79 -14.95
CA ALA A 652 3.41 15.62 -13.82
C ALA A 652 4.92 15.84 -13.84
N ALA A 653 5.38 17.07 -13.62
CA ALA A 653 6.78 17.39 -13.51
C ALA A 653 7.41 16.76 -12.27
N GLY A 654 8.69 16.38 -12.36
CA GLY A 654 9.44 15.94 -11.20
C GLY A 654 9.63 17.06 -10.17
N TYR A 655 9.80 16.69 -8.91
CA TYR A 655 9.95 17.64 -7.82
C TYR A 655 10.96 17.18 -6.77
N TRP A 656 11.37 18.13 -5.94
CA TRP A 656 12.09 17.94 -4.69
C TRP A 656 11.43 18.79 -3.63
N VAL A 657 11.20 18.21 -2.46
CA VAL A 657 10.68 18.89 -1.27
C VAL A 657 11.51 18.51 -0.06
N ALA A 658 11.64 19.45 0.87
CA ALA A 658 12.29 19.23 2.14
C ALA A 658 11.29 19.51 3.28
N ASN A 659 11.32 18.68 4.30
CA ASN A 659 10.50 18.75 5.50
C ASN A 659 11.41 18.83 6.72
N TRP A 660 10.93 19.44 7.77
CA TRP A 660 11.63 19.51 9.04
C TRP A 660 10.70 19.14 10.17
N ARG A 661 11.22 18.36 11.12
CA ARG A 661 10.54 18.09 12.38
C ARG A 661 11.51 18.17 13.54
N ALA A 662 11.01 18.60 14.70
CA ALA A 662 11.76 18.58 15.95
C ALA A 662 10.81 18.35 17.12
N GLY A 663 11.33 17.75 18.18
CA GLY A 663 10.51 17.48 19.36
C GLY A 663 11.32 17.09 20.57
N PHE A 664 10.60 16.93 21.66
CA PHE A 664 11.11 16.48 22.93
C PHE A 664 10.34 15.25 23.38
N GLU A 665 11.03 14.30 23.97
CA GLU A 665 10.47 13.18 24.72
C GLU A 665 11.01 13.23 26.14
N GLN A 666 10.12 13.45 27.08
CA GLN A 666 10.48 13.61 28.49
C GLN A 666 9.80 12.52 29.30
N GLN A 667 10.55 11.90 30.19
CA GLN A 667 10.03 10.85 31.05
C GLN A 667 10.27 11.19 32.51
N SER A 668 9.22 11.08 33.32
CA SER A 668 9.30 11.11 34.78
C SER A 668 8.87 9.74 35.34
N ARG A 669 8.80 9.64 36.68
CA ARG A 669 8.42 8.35 37.31
C ARG A 669 7.08 7.79 36.84
N HIS A 670 6.09 8.64 36.58
CA HIS A 670 4.72 8.23 36.23
C HIS A 670 4.22 8.84 34.93
N TRP A 671 4.96 9.76 34.33
CA TRP A 671 4.52 10.48 33.15
C TRP A 671 5.56 10.44 32.04
N GLN A 672 5.07 10.26 30.83
CA GLN A 672 5.84 10.52 29.60
C GLN A 672 5.12 11.63 28.84
N PHE A 673 5.89 12.62 28.40
CA PHE A 673 5.43 13.69 27.52
C PHE A 673 6.22 13.63 26.23
N SER A 674 5.53 13.85 25.11
CA SER A 674 6.16 13.99 23.80
C SER A 674 5.54 15.19 23.09
N GLU A 675 6.39 16.07 22.59
CA GLU A 675 6.00 17.32 21.94
C GLU A 675 6.76 17.42 20.63
N PHE A 676 6.04 17.59 19.52
CA PHE A 676 6.66 17.71 18.20
C PHE A 676 6.10 18.91 17.45
N ALA A 677 6.96 19.53 16.66
CA ALA A 677 6.60 20.47 15.61
C ALA A 677 7.12 19.93 14.28
N ARG A 678 6.31 20.03 13.23
CA ARG A 678 6.65 19.63 11.88
C ARG A 678 6.29 20.72 10.87
N ILE A 679 7.16 20.92 9.89
CA ILE A 679 6.90 21.77 8.74
C ILE A 679 7.22 20.96 7.50
N ASP A 680 6.21 20.72 6.68
CA ASP A 680 6.37 20.09 5.38
C ASP A 680 6.56 21.13 4.27
N ASN A 681 7.27 20.73 3.22
CA ASN A 681 7.54 21.57 2.06
C ASN A 681 8.12 22.95 2.44
N LEU A 682 9.26 22.96 3.14
CA LEU A 682 9.94 24.15 3.63
C LEU A 682 10.09 25.26 2.58
N ALA A 683 10.34 24.87 1.33
CA ALA A 683 10.54 25.81 0.21
C ALA A 683 9.22 26.33 -0.39
N ASN A 684 8.07 25.93 0.14
CA ASN A 684 6.73 26.25 -0.38
C ASN A 684 6.59 25.97 -1.90
N ARG A 685 7.12 24.83 -2.35
CA ARG A 685 7.12 24.44 -3.76
C ARG A 685 5.75 23.95 -4.20
N ALA A 686 5.27 24.46 -5.33
CA ALA A 686 4.10 23.91 -6.01
C ALA A 686 4.50 22.62 -6.77
N TYR A 687 3.76 21.52 -6.54
CA TYR A 687 3.99 20.24 -7.22
C TYR A 687 2.71 19.40 -7.28
N VAL A 688 2.72 18.38 -8.12
CA VAL A 688 1.64 17.40 -8.24
C VAL A 688 1.95 16.22 -7.33
N GLY A 689 1.06 15.90 -6.41
CA GLY A 689 1.20 14.82 -5.44
C GLY A 689 0.94 13.45 -6.07
N SER A 690 -0.10 13.35 -6.92
CA SER A 690 -0.51 12.11 -7.59
C SER A 690 -1.15 12.41 -8.95
N VAL A 691 -1.33 11.36 -9.76
CA VAL A 691 -1.99 11.47 -11.07
C VAL A 691 -3.10 10.43 -11.19
N ILE A 692 -4.23 10.81 -11.78
CA ILE A 692 -5.30 9.90 -12.17
C ILE A 692 -4.96 9.37 -13.56
N VAL A 693 -4.82 8.05 -13.67
CA VAL A 693 -4.33 7.41 -14.90
C VAL A 693 -5.43 7.35 -15.96
N ASN A 694 -5.09 7.73 -17.20
CA ASN A 694 -5.94 7.62 -18.40
C ASN A 694 -7.32 8.30 -18.27
N GLU A 695 -7.43 9.39 -17.51
CA GLU A 695 -8.70 10.13 -17.37
C GLU A 695 -9.07 10.83 -18.69
N THR A 696 -10.18 10.44 -19.32
CA THR A 696 -10.56 10.86 -20.68
C THR A 696 -10.92 12.35 -20.81
N ASN A 697 -11.17 13.05 -19.70
CA ASN A 697 -11.41 14.48 -19.65
C ASN A 697 -10.15 15.31 -19.34
N ASN A 698 -8.96 14.68 -19.35
CA ASN A 698 -7.65 15.25 -19.05
C ASN A 698 -7.50 15.84 -17.62
N ARG A 699 -8.35 15.44 -16.67
CA ARG A 699 -8.24 15.82 -15.26
C ARG A 699 -7.26 14.90 -14.52
N PHE A 700 -6.04 14.89 -14.98
CA PHE A 700 -5.01 13.99 -14.49
C PHE A 700 -4.40 14.37 -13.15
N PHE A 701 -4.43 15.67 -12.78
CA PHE A 701 -3.53 16.17 -11.76
C PHE A 701 -4.21 16.37 -10.42
N GLU A 702 -3.61 15.86 -9.37
CA GLU A 702 -3.96 16.08 -7.97
C GLU A 702 -2.81 16.86 -7.32
N PRO A 703 -2.98 18.18 -7.10
CA PRO A 703 -1.92 19.02 -6.54
C PRO A 703 -1.69 18.70 -5.07
N ALA A 704 -0.43 18.72 -4.65
CA ALA A 704 -0.04 18.69 -3.25
C ALA A 704 -0.04 20.10 -2.66
N PRO A 705 -0.23 20.22 -1.32
CA PRO A 705 -0.21 21.51 -0.66
C PRO A 705 1.17 22.17 -0.73
N GLY A 706 1.19 23.48 -0.59
CA GLY A 706 2.40 24.25 -0.33
C GLY A 706 2.97 23.92 1.04
N ARG A 707 3.55 24.92 1.71
CA ARG A 707 4.06 24.72 3.08
C ARG A 707 2.92 24.46 4.06
N THR A 708 3.04 23.37 4.85
CA THR A 708 2.12 23.03 5.95
C THR A 708 2.89 22.90 7.25
N ALA A 709 2.21 23.10 8.37
CA ALA A 709 2.79 22.99 9.69
C ALA A 709 1.84 22.26 10.63
N TYR A 710 2.41 21.46 11.54
CA TYR A 710 1.68 20.69 12.55
C TYR A 710 2.42 20.79 13.89
N VAL A 711 1.64 20.74 14.97
CA VAL A 711 2.15 20.55 16.33
C VAL A 711 1.42 19.34 16.92
N MET A 712 2.16 18.54 17.68
CA MET A 712 1.65 17.37 18.37
C MET A 712 2.05 17.43 19.83
N PHE A 713 1.13 17.09 20.71
CA PHE A 713 1.36 16.91 22.13
C PHE A 713 0.80 15.55 22.57
N ASN A 714 1.62 14.77 23.24
CA ASN A 714 1.22 13.49 23.83
C ASN A 714 1.56 13.49 25.31
N ALA A 715 0.65 13.02 26.14
CA ALA A 715 0.88 12.79 27.57
C ALA A 715 0.42 11.38 27.93
N ALA A 716 1.29 10.57 28.53
CA ALA A 716 0.97 9.23 28.97
C ALA A 716 1.31 9.02 30.44
N LEU A 717 0.32 8.53 31.21
CA LEU A 717 0.49 8.05 32.57
C LEU A 717 1.00 6.60 32.51
N ARG A 718 1.97 6.28 33.35
CA ARG A 718 2.56 4.93 33.48
C ARG A 718 2.62 4.51 34.93
N ASN A 719 2.25 3.29 35.25
CA ASN A 719 2.42 2.68 36.57
C ASN A 719 3.49 1.60 36.57
#